data_02445c417bebf033e475a14d861766c0
#
_entry.id   02445c417bebf033e475a14d861766c0
#
_cell.length_a   1.000
_cell.length_b   1.000
_cell.length_c   1.000
_cell.angle_alpha   90.00
_cell.angle_beta   90.00
_cell.angle_gamma   90.00
#
_symmetry.space_group_name_H-M   'P 1'
#
loop_
_entity.id
_entity.type
_entity.pdbx_description
1 polymer ?
#
loop_
_entity_poly.entity_id
_entity_poly.type
_entity_poly.pdbx_seq_one_letter_code
_entity_poly.pdbx_strand_id
1 'polypeptide(L)'
;MKQFFTFILLAIVLISCRKTTQKVANAEVSDTYVEDNYTKKEVDIAMRDGVTLHTTIYSPKDTSKEYPIIMQRTPYSSQPYGAGNFKSKIAPNIHMMQDGYIVVYQDVRGRWLSEGHYENMRAYNPNKKTEQDIDESSDTYDTIEWLVNNVENNNGNVGIWGISYPGFYSTYAVVDAHPALKAASPQASIADFFFDDFHHNGAYLLSYFRATSLFGTPRPDGDKPIDTAWYTLPDLPTEDQYQFFLDEGPLKNLDRFFEYETADTPRMAKEGVTDDYFWNELKEHPNYDEMWQSKGLIQHLKDVKPTVATMVVAGEFDAEDLYGPLETYKNIEKYNADNYNTLVFGPWDHGGWARRKGQNTVGNYYFGDGISEFFQEHIETKFFDHFLKGDGDKNSGLPEAYVFDTGRKDWKTYDTWPPAGVVKKDMYLSPDQELTFEPKEVEEVKFISDIKKPVPYSEDIKTVFTPRKYMTDDQRFAARRGDVLVFETDVMQEDLTLAGDILAKLKVATTGTAADWIVKIIDVHPADEPAYEGMQDHLKMSNYHLMVRSEVLRGRFRNSFANPEPFVPNEKTDVTIKLQDVFHTIKKGHKLQVQVQSTWFPLIDLNPQTYVDNIFEAEESDFKTQTHTVFTDSSIEFSVLE
;
A
#
# COMPACT_ATOMS: atom_id res chain seq x y z
N MET A 1 -21.87 -79.84 33.76
CA MET A 1 -22.02 -79.25 32.45
C MET A 1 -21.87 -77.78 32.59
N LYS A 2 -20.68 -77.29 32.18
CA LYS A 2 -20.26 -75.88 32.31
C LYS A 2 -20.58 -75.19 30.99
N GLN A 3 -21.42 -74.13 30.99
CA GLN A 3 -21.60 -73.23 29.84
C GLN A 3 -20.57 -72.10 29.92
N PHE A 4 -19.77 -71.94 28.86
CA PHE A 4 -18.87 -70.81 28.64
C PHE A 4 -19.66 -69.67 27.96
N PHE A 5 -19.68 -68.50 28.59
CA PHE A 5 -20.12 -67.26 27.96
C PHE A 5 -18.86 -66.54 27.46
N THR A 6 -18.81 -66.32 26.15
CA THR A 6 -17.78 -65.52 25.48
C THR A 6 -18.26 -64.06 25.35
N PHE A 7 -17.60 -63.16 26.06
CA PHE A 7 -17.80 -61.72 25.90
C PHE A 7 -16.93 -61.22 24.71
N ILE A 8 -17.58 -60.70 23.68
CA ILE A 8 -16.93 -59.97 22.59
C ILE A 8 -16.83 -58.50 23.03
N LEU A 9 -15.61 -58.03 23.29
CA LEU A 9 -15.33 -56.64 23.55
C LEU A 9 -15.17 -55.90 22.23
N LEU A 10 -16.13 -55.04 21.86
CA LEU A 10 -16.04 -54.15 20.70
C LEU A 10 -15.20 -52.91 21.09
N ALA A 11 -13.95 -52.86 20.66
CA ALA A 11 -13.11 -51.71 20.83
C ALA A 11 -13.43 -50.67 19.76
N ILE A 12 -14.13 -49.59 20.12
CA ILE A 12 -14.33 -48.42 19.27
C ILE A 12 -13.01 -47.61 19.30
N VAL A 13 -12.28 -47.66 18.19
CA VAL A 13 -11.10 -46.79 17.97
C VAL A 13 -11.63 -45.44 17.54
N LEU A 14 -11.67 -44.49 18.48
CA LEU A 14 -11.84 -43.08 18.18
C LEU A 14 -10.52 -42.55 17.57
N ILE A 15 -10.50 -42.45 16.25
CA ILE A 15 -9.45 -41.73 15.54
C ILE A 15 -9.68 -40.23 15.79
N SER A 16 -9.03 -39.70 16.80
CA SER A 16 -8.89 -38.25 17.01
C SER A 16 -7.91 -37.73 15.96
N CYS A 17 -8.41 -37.05 14.92
CA CYS A 17 -7.58 -36.23 14.06
C CYS A 17 -7.02 -35.06 14.90
N ARG A 18 -5.89 -35.27 15.54
CA ARG A 18 -5.04 -34.17 15.97
C ARG A 18 -4.48 -33.54 14.70
N LYS A 19 -4.93 -32.32 14.37
CA LYS A 19 -4.19 -31.43 13.48
C LYS A 19 -2.82 -31.20 14.14
N THR A 20 -1.83 -31.91 13.67
CA THR A 20 -0.43 -31.62 13.97
C THR A 20 -0.09 -30.35 13.21
N THR A 21 -0.14 -29.21 13.86
CA THR A 21 0.56 -28.02 13.38
C THR A 21 2.05 -28.40 13.37
N GLN A 22 2.58 -28.77 12.21
CA GLN A 22 4.01 -28.82 12.00
C GLN A 22 4.52 -27.40 12.25
N LYS A 23 5.21 -27.19 13.36
CA LYS A 23 6.09 -26.02 13.50
C LYS A 23 7.12 -26.17 12.38
N VAL A 24 6.99 -25.37 11.34
CA VAL A 24 8.04 -25.19 10.35
C VAL A 24 9.25 -24.67 11.14
N ALA A 25 10.27 -25.48 11.23
CA ALA A 25 11.53 -25.05 11.83
C ALA A 25 12.12 -24.03 10.85
N ASN A 26 12.04 -22.74 11.19
CA ASN A 26 12.79 -21.71 10.51
C ASN A 26 14.27 -22.10 10.58
N ALA A 27 14.82 -22.65 9.50
CA ALA A 27 16.25 -22.83 9.37
C ALA A 27 16.87 -21.44 9.45
N GLU A 28 17.55 -21.13 10.57
CA GLU A 28 18.32 -19.90 10.68
C GLU A 28 19.42 -19.96 9.63
N VAL A 29 19.24 -19.20 8.56
CA VAL A 29 20.28 -19.04 7.55
C VAL A 29 21.34 -18.13 8.14
N SER A 30 22.60 -18.58 8.04
CA SER A 30 23.76 -17.82 8.52
C SER A 30 23.81 -16.46 7.84
N ASP A 31 24.23 -15.42 8.57
CA ASP A 31 24.41 -14.07 8.01
C ASP A 31 25.49 -14.04 6.90
N THR A 32 26.35 -15.07 6.84
CA THR A 32 27.36 -15.26 5.79
C THR A 32 26.87 -16.09 4.59
N TYR A 33 25.61 -16.56 4.59
CA TYR A 33 25.10 -17.46 3.56
C TYR A 33 25.34 -16.93 2.14
N VAL A 34 25.07 -15.64 1.92
CA VAL A 34 25.22 -15.02 0.60
C VAL A 34 26.69 -14.98 0.20
N GLU A 35 27.59 -14.55 1.11
CA GLU A 35 29.03 -14.55 0.85
C GLU A 35 29.58 -15.96 0.58
N ASP A 36 29.08 -16.97 1.29
CA ASP A 36 29.54 -18.35 1.15
C ASP A 36 29.08 -19.01 -0.17
N ASN A 37 27.88 -18.67 -0.66
CA ASN A 37 27.24 -19.36 -1.79
C ASN A 37 27.15 -18.54 -3.09
N TYR A 38 27.40 -17.23 -3.04
CA TYR A 38 27.26 -16.32 -4.18
C TYR A 38 28.57 -15.56 -4.45
N THR A 39 28.80 -15.25 -5.71
CA THR A 39 29.75 -14.22 -6.14
C THR A 39 29.03 -12.91 -6.30
N LYS A 40 29.70 -11.78 -6.08
CA LYS A 40 29.17 -10.44 -6.32
C LYS A 40 29.97 -9.75 -7.41
N LYS A 41 29.25 -9.14 -8.36
CA LYS A 41 29.84 -8.29 -9.41
C LYS A 41 29.04 -7.00 -9.50
N GLU A 42 29.73 -5.89 -9.67
CA GLU A 42 29.13 -4.58 -9.95
C GLU A 42 29.51 -4.15 -11.36
N VAL A 43 28.54 -3.64 -12.11
CA VAL A 43 28.71 -3.18 -13.49
C VAL A 43 27.86 -1.94 -13.76
N ASP A 44 28.34 -1.08 -14.63
CA ASP A 44 27.59 0.05 -15.14
C ASP A 44 27.05 -0.32 -16.52
N ILE A 45 25.73 -0.53 -16.62
CA ILE A 45 25.07 -0.97 -17.86
C ILE A 45 24.69 0.26 -18.66
N ALA A 46 25.17 0.35 -19.89
CA ALA A 46 24.81 1.44 -20.80
C ALA A 46 23.37 1.26 -21.33
N MET A 47 22.56 2.29 -21.14
CA MET A 47 21.23 2.39 -21.73
C MET A 47 21.32 2.89 -23.18
N ARG A 48 20.24 2.82 -23.92
CA ARG A 48 20.15 3.20 -25.36
C ARG A 48 20.57 4.64 -25.64
N ASP A 49 20.38 5.55 -24.68
CA ASP A 49 20.76 6.96 -24.77
C ASP A 49 22.21 7.25 -24.34
N GLY A 50 22.95 6.23 -23.92
CA GLY A 50 24.33 6.29 -23.49
C GLY A 50 24.55 6.55 -22.01
N VAL A 51 23.49 6.80 -21.22
CA VAL A 51 23.57 6.90 -19.76
C VAL A 51 23.83 5.52 -19.16
N THR A 52 24.65 5.43 -18.10
CA THR A 52 24.97 4.18 -17.44
C THR A 52 24.22 4.01 -16.13
N LEU A 53 23.67 2.80 -15.89
CA LEU A 53 22.97 2.47 -14.65
C LEU A 53 23.76 1.44 -13.84
N HIS A 54 24.06 1.79 -12.60
CA HIS A 54 24.82 0.94 -11.68
C HIS A 54 24.02 -0.28 -11.25
N THR A 55 24.60 -1.46 -11.49
CA THR A 55 23.92 -2.73 -11.31
C THR A 55 24.78 -3.70 -10.51
N THR A 56 24.24 -4.21 -9.40
CA THR A 56 24.86 -5.22 -8.56
C THR A 56 24.27 -6.59 -8.87
N ILE A 57 25.12 -7.55 -9.22
CA ILE A 57 24.75 -8.91 -9.64
C ILE A 57 25.33 -9.91 -8.65
N TYR A 58 24.46 -10.73 -8.05
CA TYR A 58 24.82 -11.89 -7.23
C TYR A 58 24.56 -13.16 -8.03
N SER A 59 25.61 -13.93 -8.35
CA SER A 59 25.50 -15.19 -9.10
C SER A 59 25.86 -16.36 -8.18
N PRO A 60 25.10 -17.48 -8.21
CA PRO A 60 25.47 -18.69 -7.46
C PRO A 60 26.89 -19.16 -7.81
N LYS A 61 27.67 -19.60 -6.83
CA LYS A 61 29.01 -20.15 -7.03
C LYS A 61 29.00 -21.53 -7.71
N ASP A 62 27.88 -22.25 -7.62
CA ASP A 62 27.68 -23.49 -8.34
C ASP A 62 27.39 -23.19 -9.82
N THR A 63 28.35 -23.52 -10.69
CA THR A 63 28.25 -23.31 -12.13
C THR A 63 27.86 -24.59 -12.90
N SER A 64 27.39 -25.61 -12.19
CA SER A 64 27.02 -26.91 -12.81
C SER A 64 25.66 -26.86 -13.53
N LYS A 65 24.87 -25.81 -13.35
CA LYS A 65 23.56 -25.59 -13.96
C LYS A 65 23.33 -24.11 -14.31
N GLU A 66 22.29 -23.86 -15.08
CA GLU A 66 21.82 -22.53 -15.39
C GLU A 66 20.77 -22.07 -14.36
N TYR A 67 20.66 -20.75 -14.14
CA TYR A 67 19.78 -20.13 -13.18
C TYR A 67 18.94 -19.04 -13.82
N PRO A 68 17.68 -18.85 -13.41
CA PRO A 68 16.92 -17.69 -13.83
C PRO A 68 17.46 -16.43 -13.14
N ILE A 69 17.21 -15.29 -13.78
CA ILE A 69 17.51 -13.98 -13.22
C ILE A 69 16.26 -13.48 -12.49
N ILE A 70 16.43 -12.94 -11.28
CA ILE A 70 15.41 -12.19 -10.55
C ILE A 70 15.96 -10.81 -10.23
N MET A 71 15.26 -9.74 -10.66
CA MET A 71 15.80 -8.40 -10.55
C MET A 71 14.87 -7.42 -9.80
N GLN A 72 15.48 -6.42 -9.16
CA GLN A 72 14.81 -5.30 -8.55
C GLN A 72 15.47 -3.99 -8.97
N ARG A 73 14.69 -3.02 -9.42
CA ARG A 73 15.13 -1.65 -9.65
C ARG A 73 14.67 -0.79 -8.47
N THR A 74 15.49 0.15 -8.01
CA THR A 74 15.24 0.87 -6.77
C THR A 74 15.79 2.30 -6.77
N PRO A 75 15.05 3.29 -6.24
CA PRO A 75 15.60 4.63 -5.98
C PRO A 75 16.29 4.70 -4.62
N TYR A 76 16.18 3.65 -3.78
CA TYR A 76 16.63 3.63 -2.38
C TYR A 76 18.07 3.16 -2.18
N SER A 77 18.76 2.69 -3.19
CA SER A 77 20.11 2.16 -3.21
C SER A 77 20.23 0.65 -3.38
N SER A 78 21.10 0.23 -4.27
CA SER A 78 21.51 -1.18 -4.44
C SER A 78 22.61 -1.61 -3.44
N GLN A 79 22.98 -0.74 -2.49
CA GLN A 79 23.99 -1.03 -1.45
C GLN A 79 23.89 -2.42 -0.84
N PRO A 80 25.01 -2.93 -0.23
CA PRO A 80 26.31 -2.28 -0.02
C PRO A 80 27.16 -2.28 -1.29
N TYR A 81 27.84 -1.16 -1.58
CA TYR A 81 28.75 -1.04 -2.73
C TYR A 81 30.14 -1.64 -2.45
N GLY A 82 30.84 -2.02 -3.52
CA GLY A 82 32.16 -2.65 -3.46
C GLY A 82 32.10 -4.18 -3.46
N ALA A 83 32.98 -4.80 -4.27
CA ALA A 83 32.98 -6.22 -4.56
C ALA A 83 33.09 -7.15 -3.33
N GLY A 84 33.65 -6.65 -2.21
CA GLY A 84 33.79 -7.42 -0.97
C GLY A 84 32.63 -7.24 0.03
N ASN A 85 31.65 -6.42 -0.28
CA ASN A 85 30.56 -6.09 0.64
C ASN A 85 29.27 -6.81 0.19
N PHE A 86 28.79 -7.77 0.96
CA PHE A 86 27.61 -8.57 0.62
C PHE A 86 26.39 -8.16 1.42
N LYS A 87 25.19 -8.25 0.79
CA LYS A 87 23.93 -8.24 1.53
C LYS A 87 23.82 -9.53 2.35
N SER A 88 23.26 -9.49 3.54
CA SER A 88 22.97 -10.70 4.33
C SER A 88 21.77 -11.49 3.79
N LYS A 89 20.91 -10.83 3.00
CA LYS A 89 19.73 -11.42 2.33
C LYS A 89 19.63 -10.83 0.92
N ILE A 90 19.39 -11.71 -0.05
CA ILE A 90 19.11 -11.37 -1.45
C ILE A 90 17.84 -12.11 -1.91
N ALA A 91 17.33 -11.78 -3.08
CA ALA A 91 16.06 -12.28 -3.61
C ALA A 91 14.82 -11.85 -2.79
N PRO A 92 13.59 -12.08 -3.27
CA PRO A 92 12.37 -11.73 -2.56
C PRO A 92 12.26 -12.36 -1.17
N ASN A 93 12.65 -13.64 -1.05
CA ASN A 93 12.59 -14.38 0.20
C ASN A 93 13.74 -15.39 0.34
N ILE A 94 13.82 -16.01 1.53
CA ILE A 94 14.88 -16.94 1.89
C ILE A 94 14.85 -18.25 1.07
N HIS A 95 13.66 -18.71 0.68
CA HIS A 95 13.51 -19.96 -0.10
C HIS A 95 14.10 -19.77 -1.49
N MET A 96 13.75 -18.69 -2.17
CA MET A 96 14.32 -18.35 -3.48
C MET A 96 15.83 -18.12 -3.41
N MET A 97 16.33 -17.48 -2.35
CA MET A 97 17.76 -17.32 -2.13
C MET A 97 18.49 -18.67 -2.03
N GLN A 98 17.89 -19.67 -1.36
CA GLN A 98 18.46 -21.00 -1.20
C GLN A 98 18.30 -21.89 -2.44
N ASP A 99 17.22 -21.72 -3.20
CA ASP A 99 16.96 -22.47 -4.43
C ASP A 99 17.87 -22.09 -5.59
N GLY A 100 18.54 -20.94 -5.48
CA GLY A 100 19.50 -20.44 -6.45
C GLY A 100 18.83 -19.67 -7.59
N TYR A 101 19.07 -18.37 -7.58
CA TYR A 101 18.74 -17.39 -8.61
C TYR A 101 19.97 -16.52 -8.85
N ILE A 102 20.13 -15.99 -10.06
CA ILE A 102 20.98 -14.82 -10.28
C ILE A 102 20.17 -13.62 -9.82
N VAL A 103 20.61 -12.95 -8.75
CA VAL A 103 19.86 -11.85 -8.13
C VAL A 103 20.49 -10.51 -8.50
N VAL A 104 19.69 -9.60 -9.05
CA VAL A 104 20.14 -8.32 -9.59
C VAL A 104 19.45 -7.17 -8.86
N TYR A 105 20.24 -6.18 -8.43
CA TYR A 105 19.77 -4.91 -7.93
C TYR A 105 20.34 -3.78 -8.78
N GLN A 106 19.49 -2.85 -9.20
CA GLN A 106 19.91 -1.70 -10.00
C GLN A 106 19.46 -0.39 -9.35
N ASP A 107 20.40 0.53 -9.20
CA ASP A 107 20.08 1.93 -8.92
C ASP A 107 19.40 2.52 -10.15
N VAL A 108 18.21 3.11 -9.99
CA VAL A 108 17.50 3.72 -11.11
C VAL A 108 18.23 4.99 -11.60
N ARG A 109 17.92 5.39 -12.81
CA ARG A 109 18.45 6.59 -13.45
C ARG A 109 18.43 7.79 -12.52
N GLY A 110 19.57 8.49 -12.42
CA GLY A 110 19.72 9.68 -11.59
C GLY A 110 19.76 9.43 -10.08
N ARG A 111 19.84 8.19 -9.62
CA ARG A 111 19.97 7.86 -8.19
C ARG A 111 21.28 7.14 -7.92
N TRP A 112 21.89 7.42 -6.75
CA TRP A 112 23.09 6.77 -6.23
C TRP A 112 24.24 6.69 -7.24
N LEU A 113 24.72 5.51 -7.58
CA LEU A 113 25.83 5.33 -8.52
C LEU A 113 25.40 5.33 -9.99
N SER A 114 24.11 5.41 -10.30
CA SER A 114 23.63 5.56 -11.68
C SER A 114 23.77 7.00 -12.18
N GLU A 115 24.08 7.17 -13.43
CA GLU A 115 24.12 8.45 -14.15
C GLU A 115 22.70 8.93 -14.53
N GLY A 116 22.63 10.13 -15.13
CA GLY A 116 21.42 10.73 -15.67
C GLY A 116 20.58 11.44 -14.62
N HIS A 117 19.47 11.99 -15.08
CA HIS A 117 18.57 12.78 -14.27
C HIS A 117 17.44 11.92 -13.68
N TYR A 118 17.23 12.01 -12.37
CA TYR A 118 16.10 11.40 -11.70
C TYR A 118 14.84 12.25 -11.88
N GLU A 119 13.76 11.61 -12.24
CA GLU A 119 12.42 12.19 -12.26
C GLU A 119 11.50 11.33 -11.40
N ASN A 120 10.84 11.95 -10.43
CA ASN A 120 9.96 11.25 -9.53
C ASN A 120 8.72 10.77 -10.28
N MET A 121 8.43 9.45 -10.25
CA MET A 121 7.33 8.85 -11.04
C MET A 121 7.40 9.25 -12.52
N ARG A 122 8.55 9.01 -13.16
CA ARG A 122 8.72 9.35 -14.59
C ARG A 122 7.58 8.83 -15.44
N ALA A 123 6.98 9.72 -16.22
CA ALA A 123 5.84 9.40 -17.08
C ALA A 123 6.21 8.34 -18.15
N TYR A 124 5.29 7.42 -18.42
CA TYR A 124 5.43 6.48 -19.53
C TYR A 124 5.31 7.22 -20.87
N ASN A 125 6.23 6.95 -21.77
CA ASN A 125 6.22 7.48 -23.12
C ASN A 125 5.74 6.44 -24.14
N PRO A 126 4.46 6.45 -24.55
CA PRO A 126 3.95 5.49 -25.54
C PRO A 126 4.45 5.76 -26.97
N ASN A 127 5.12 6.89 -27.21
CA ASN A 127 5.53 7.36 -28.53
C ASN A 127 7.05 7.37 -28.74
N LYS A 128 7.77 6.47 -28.08
CA LYS A 128 9.23 6.34 -28.25
C LYS A 128 9.60 6.12 -29.72
N LYS A 129 10.40 7.02 -30.32
CA LYS A 129 10.82 7.00 -31.74
C LYS A 129 12.32 7.00 -31.92
N THR A 130 13.05 7.48 -30.94
CA THR A 130 14.50 7.64 -30.97
C THR A 130 15.11 7.01 -29.70
N GLU A 131 16.41 6.81 -29.71
CA GLU A 131 17.16 6.34 -28.54
C GLU A 131 17.13 7.33 -27.37
N GLN A 132 16.76 8.58 -27.62
CA GLN A 132 16.64 9.62 -26.60
C GLN A 132 15.24 9.65 -25.94
N ASP A 133 14.27 8.93 -26.50
CA ASP A 133 12.93 8.80 -25.94
C ASP A 133 12.91 7.68 -24.90
N ILE A 134 13.36 7.99 -23.69
CA ILE A 134 13.53 7.05 -22.58
C ILE A 134 12.41 7.17 -21.55
N ASP A 135 12.15 6.09 -20.85
CA ASP A 135 11.35 5.99 -19.64
C ASP A 135 11.80 4.80 -18.80
N GLU A 136 11.10 4.48 -17.73
CA GLU A 136 11.47 3.37 -16.84
C GLU A 136 11.30 1.99 -17.52
N SER A 137 10.38 1.87 -18.49
CA SER A 137 10.23 0.62 -19.26
C SER A 137 11.41 0.41 -20.19
N SER A 138 11.90 1.45 -20.84
CA SER A 138 13.06 1.37 -21.74
C SER A 138 14.36 1.04 -21.00
N ASP A 139 14.58 1.64 -19.82
CA ASP A 139 15.73 1.33 -18.97
C ASP A 139 15.69 -0.13 -18.47
N THR A 140 14.49 -0.61 -18.14
CA THR A 140 14.30 -2.03 -17.77
C THR A 140 14.56 -2.96 -18.93
N TYR A 141 14.07 -2.61 -20.12
CA TYR A 141 14.28 -3.39 -21.34
C TYR A 141 15.79 -3.53 -21.66
N ASP A 142 16.52 -2.42 -21.70
CA ASP A 142 17.95 -2.39 -22.02
C ASP A 142 18.78 -3.13 -20.95
N THR A 143 18.38 -3.03 -19.69
CA THR A 143 19.00 -3.78 -18.59
C THR A 143 18.84 -5.29 -18.78
N ILE A 144 17.61 -5.75 -19.08
CA ILE A 144 17.34 -7.19 -19.30
C ILE A 144 18.10 -7.71 -20.52
N GLU A 145 18.10 -6.97 -21.64
CA GLU A 145 18.86 -7.31 -22.85
C GLU A 145 20.35 -7.50 -22.53
N TRP A 146 20.93 -6.58 -21.75
CA TRP A 146 22.32 -6.70 -21.33
C TRP A 146 22.56 -7.92 -20.42
N LEU A 147 21.68 -8.15 -19.42
CA LEU A 147 21.82 -9.25 -18.46
C LEU A 147 21.81 -10.62 -19.13
N VAL A 148 20.85 -10.90 -20.01
CA VAL A 148 20.75 -12.21 -20.68
C VAL A 148 21.90 -12.49 -21.61
N ASN A 149 22.53 -11.46 -22.15
CA ASN A 149 23.67 -11.61 -23.07
C ASN A 149 25.05 -11.62 -22.38
N ASN A 150 25.17 -11.13 -21.14
CA ASN A 150 26.48 -10.89 -20.51
C ASN A 150 26.67 -11.58 -19.14
N VAL A 151 25.63 -12.14 -18.55
CA VAL A 151 25.74 -12.88 -17.30
C VAL A 151 25.82 -14.36 -17.58
N GLU A 152 26.93 -15.00 -17.17
CA GLU A 152 27.14 -16.42 -17.40
C GLU A 152 26.16 -17.30 -16.58
N ASN A 153 25.88 -18.49 -17.08
CA ASN A 153 25.00 -19.49 -16.47
C ASN A 153 23.55 -19.00 -16.21
N ASN A 154 23.08 -18.01 -16.97
CA ASN A 154 21.65 -17.67 -16.96
C ASN A 154 20.88 -18.59 -17.94
N ASN A 155 19.62 -18.93 -17.60
CA ASN A 155 18.74 -19.75 -18.42
C ASN A 155 17.91 -18.96 -19.45
N GLY A 156 18.12 -17.65 -19.58
CA GLY A 156 17.38 -16.75 -20.46
C GLY A 156 16.03 -16.27 -19.94
N ASN A 157 15.57 -16.71 -18.77
CA ASN A 157 14.33 -16.25 -18.15
C ASN A 157 14.61 -15.21 -17.05
N VAL A 158 13.86 -14.12 -17.10
CA VAL A 158 13.97 -13.00 -16.14
C VAL A 158 12.66 -12.79 -15.41
N GLY A 159 12.74 -12.60 -14.11
CA GLY A 159 11.66 -12.11 -13.27
C GLY A 159 12.01 -10.73 -12.68
N ILE A 160 10.99 -9.96 -12.37
CA ILE A 160 11.13 -8.68 -11.67
C ILE A 160 10.19 -8.64 -10.47
N TRP A 161 10.64 -8.04 -9.36
CA TRP A 161 9.79 -7.82 -8.20
C TRP A 161 10.15 -6.50 -7.53
N GLY A 162 9.25 -6.02 -6.70
CA GLY A 162 9.54 -4.89 -5.83
C GLY A 162 8.35 -4.51 -4.98
N ILE A 163 8.65 -3.91 -3.83
CA ILE A 163 7.66 -3.41 -2.88
C ILE A 163 7.71 -1.89 -2.93
N SER A 164 6.54 -1.21 -2.93
CA SER A 164 6.47 0.25 -2.94
C SER A 164 6.99 0.83 -4.27
N TYR A 165 7.87 1.79 -4.25
CA TYR A 165 8.49 2.36 -5.45
C TYR A 165 9.17 1.29 -6.35
N PRO A 166 9.93 0.30 -5.83
CA PRO A 166 10.36 -0.85 -6.64
C PRO A 166 9.20 -1.66 -7.24
N GLY A 167 8.02 -1.65 -6.63
CA GLY A 167 6.78 -2.19 -7.20
C GLY A 167 6.31 -1.42 -8.43
N PHE A 168 6.36 -0.09 -8.38
CA PHE A 168 6.11 0.78 -9.54
C PHE A 168 7.01 0.42 -10.73
N TYR A 169 8.33 0.26 -10.52
CA TYR A 169 9.23 -0.18 -11.60
C TYR A 169 8.88 -1.59 -12.11
N SER A 170 8.40 -2.47 -11.24
CA SER A 170 7.95 -3.81 -11.64
C SER A 170 6.70 -3.75 -12.52
N THR A 171 5.78 -2.83 -12.23
CA THR A 171 4.59 -2.57 -13.08
C THR A 171 5.00 -1.95 -14.43
N TYR A 172 5.94 -1.01 -14.46
CA TYR A 172 6.45 -0.45 -15.72
C TYR A 172 7.08 -1.50 -16.62
N ALA A 173 7.76 -2.48 -16.03
CA ALA A 173 8.44 -3.53 -16.79
C ALA A 173 7.48 -4.39 -17.64
N VAL A 174 6.20 -4.51 -17.24
CA VAL A 174 5.24 -5.36 -17.97
C VAL A 174 4.56 -4.65 -19.14
N VAL A 175 4.62 -3.31 -19.22
CA VAL A 175 3.97 -2.54 -20.29
C VAL A 175 4.72 -2.74 -21.61
N ASP A 176 6.02 -2.44 -21.68
CA ASP A 176 6.90 -2.65 -22.84
C ASP A 176 7.87 -3.81 -22.58
N ALA A 177 7.34 -4.96 -22.19
CA ALA A 177 8.13 -6.05 -21.67
C ALA A 177 9.15 -6.61 -22.68
N HIS A 178 10.39 -6.80 -22.19
CA HIS A 178 11.41 -7.56 -22.91
C HIS A 178 10.99 -9.03 -23.08
N PRO A 179 11.30 -9.70 -24.23
CA PRO A 179 10.90 -11.09 -24.46
C PRO A 179 11.39 -12.10 -23.41
N ALA A 180 12.51 -11.81 -22.75
CA ALA A 180 13.05 -12.64 -21.66
C ALA A 180 12.32 -12.43 -20.32
N LEU A 181 11.54 -11.35 -20.13
CA LEU A 181 10.73 -11.14 -18.94
C LEU A 181 9.55 -12.10 -18.96
N LYS A 182 9.51 -13.03 -18.00
CA LYS A 182 8.48 -14.08 -17.91
C LYS A 182 7.55 -13.89 -16.73
N ALA A 183 8.03 -13.26 -15.65
CA ALA A 183 7.27 -13.08 -14.42
C ALA A 183 7.53 -11.70 -13.82
N ALA A 184 6.48 -11.05 -13.31
CA ALA A 184 6.58 -9.81 -12.59
C ALA A 184 5.73 -9.88 -11.31
N SER A 185 6.26 -9.36 -10.20
CA SER A 185 5.49 -9.23 -8.97
C SER A 185 5.56 -7.80 -8.44
N PRO A 186 4.67 -6.90 -8.91
CA PRO A 186 4.44 -5.61 -8.28
C PRO A 186 3.75 -5.82 -6.93
N GLN A 187 4.39 -5.37 -5.85
CA GLN A 187 3.95 -5.58 -4.48
C GLN A 187 3.79 -4.22 -3.79
N ALA A 188 2.65 -3.91 -3.18
CA ALA A 188 2.33 -2.58 -2.70
C ALA A 188 2.84 -1.51 -3.68
N SER A 189 2.48 -1.66 -4.94
CA SER A 189 3.05 -0.86 -6.02
C SER A 189 2.35 0.48 -6.14
N ILE A 190 3.10 1.55 -6.04
CA ILE A 190 2.58 2.88 -6.36
C ILE A 190 2.07 2.87 -7.81
N ALA A 191 0.90 3.45 -8.03
CA ALA A 191 0.35 3.65 -9.37
C ALA A 191 0.16 5.12 -9.71
N ASP A 192 -0.12 5.96 -8.72
CA ASP A 192 -0.36 7.39 -8.90
C ASP A 192 -0.24 8.12 -7.56
N PHE A 193 0.71 9.03 -7.40
CA PHE A 193 0.94 9.80 -6.16
C PHE A 193 -0.19 10.78 -5.79
N PHE A 194 -1.22 10.89 -6.61
CA PHE A 194 -2.42 11.61 -6.24
C PHE A 194 -3.44 10.73 -5.48
N PHE A 195 -3.22 9.41 -5.48
CA PHE A 195 -4.07 8.41 -4.81
C PHE A 195 -3.30 7.45 -3.90
N ASP A 196 -1.97 7.40 -4.04
CA ASP A 196 -1.04 6.62 -3.21
C ASP A 196 -0.06 7.56 -2.51
N ASP A 197 0.51 7.19 -1.38
CA ASP A 197 1.58 7.86 -0.63
C ASP A 197 1.28 9.32 -0.23
N PHE A 198 1.30 10.26 -1.18
CA PHE A 198 1.29 11.70 -0.88
C PHE A 198 -0.09 12.34 -0.85
N HIS A 199 -1.07 11.71 -1.48
CA HIS A 199 -2.47 12.15 -1.40
C HIS A 199 -3.41 10.94 -1.30
N HIS A 200 -4.53 11.14 -0.60
CA HIS A 200 -5.68 10.26 -0.69
C HIS A 200 -6.87 11.10 -1.16
N ASN A 201 -7.35 10.84 -2.37
CA ASN A 201 -8.47 11.53 -3.00
C ASN A 201 -8.39 13.07 -2.85
N GLY A 202 -7.19 13.61 -3.08
CA GLY A 202 -6.89 15.04 -3.07
C GLY A 202 -6.63 15.66 -1.69
N ALA A 203 -6.69 14.90 -0.60
CA ALA A 203 -6.18 15.33 0.70
C ALA A 203 -4.68 15.02 0.78
N TYR A 204 -3.85 16.00 1.11
CA TYR A 204 -2.41 15.81 1.25
C TYR A 204 -2.10 14.99 2.50
N LEU A 205 -1.29 13.93 2.36
CA LEU A 205 -0.84 13.12 3.49
C LEU A 205 0.26 13.85 4.26
N LEU A 206 -0.12 14.60 5.26
CA LEU A 206 0.80 15.35 6.11
C LEU A 206 1.76 14.42 6.88
N SER A 207 1.35 13.19 7.14
CA SER A 207 2.21 12.15 7.73
C SER A 207 3.40 11.78 6.83
N TYR A 208 3.32 12.04 5.52
CA TYR A 208 4.38 11.85 4.53
C TYR A 208 5.25 13.09 4.29
N PHE A 209 4.99 14.17 5.00
CA PHE A 209 5.73 15.42 4.90
C PHE A 209 7.26 15.20 4.84
N ARG A 210 7.81 14.36 5.72
CA ARG A 210 9.25 14.09 5.75
C ARG A 210 9.74 13.30 4.52
N ALA A 211 8.89 12.46 3.92
CA ALA A 211 9.23 11.63 2.78
C ALA A 211 9.42 12.46 1.49
N THR A 212 8.86 13.67 1.43
CA THR A 212 8.99 14.57 0.28
C THR A 212 10.47 14.78 -0.09
N SER A 213 11.32 15.07 0.88
CA SER A 213 12.76 15.28 0.64
C SER A 213 13.51 14.04 0.15
N LEU A 214 13.01 12.84 0.43
CA LEU A 214 13.62 11.61 -0.09
C LEU A 214 13.59 11.57 -1.62
N PHE A 215 12.55 12.14 -2.20
CA PHE A 215 12.33 12.16 -3.65
C PHE A 215 12.61 13.51 -4.30
N GLY A 216 12.55 14.61 -3.54
CA GLY A 216 12.63 15.96 -4.06
C GLY A 216 13.99 16.65 -3.91
N THR A 217 14.91 16.12 -3.09
CA THR A 217 16.23 16.73 -2.93
C THR A 217 17.09 16.50 -4.18
N PRO A 218 17.52 17.55 -4.89
CA PRO A 218 18.39 17.42 -6.05
C PRO A 218 19.78 16.89 -5.66
N ARG A 219 20.44 16.23 -6.61
CA ARG A 219 21.83 15.78 -6.41
C ARG A 219 22.77 16.98 -6.39
N PRO A 220 23.70 17.10 -5.41
CA PRO A 220 24.59 18.27 -5.30
C PRO A 220 25.46 18.52 -6.52
N ASP A 221 25.96 17.46 -7.16
CA ASP A 221 26.80 17.52 -8.35
C ASP A 221 26.03 17.35 -9.67
N GLY A 222 24.73 17.65 -9.68
CA GLY A 222 23.86 17.42 -10.81
C GLY A 222 23.66 15.92 -11.05
N ASP A 223 23.84 15.47 -12.30
CA ASP A 223 23.54 14.08 -12.69
C ASP A 223 24.70 13.09 -12.46
N LYS A 224 25.71 13.48 -11.68
CA LYS A 224 26.88 12.62 -11.42
C LYS A 224 26.58 11.56 -10.34
N PRO A 225 27.15 10.35 -10.49
CA PRO A 225 27.04 9.29 -9.49
C PRO A 225 27.52 9.72 -8.11
N ILE A 226 26.82 9.28 -7.05
CA ILE A 226 27.15 9.51 -5.65
C ILE A 226 26.81 8.28 -4.80
N ASP A 227 27.73 7.83 -3.96
CA ASP A 227 27.63 6.59 -3.18
C ASP A 227 27.11 6.79 -1.74
N THR A 228 26.84 8.02 -1.37
CA THR A 228 26.34 8.39 -0.05
C THR A 228 25.01 9.12 -0.14
N ALA A 229 24.20 9.06 0.90
CA ALA A 229 22.96 9.82 0.97
C ALA A 229 23.25 11.33 0.90
N TRP A 230 22.54 12.02 0.02
CA TRP A 230 22.63 13.49 -0.15
C TRP A 230 21.37 14.20 0.34
N TYR A 231 20.26 13.50 0.44
CA TYR A 231 19.01 14.04 0.97
C TYR A 231 19.03 14.07 2.50
N THR A 232 18.31 15.02 3.06
CA THR A 232 18.10 15.14 4.50
C THR A 232 16.60 15.16 4.77
N LEU A 233 16.14 14.22 5.60
CA LEU A 233 14.75 14.24 6.04
C LEU A 233 14.55 15.37 7.03
N PRO A 234 13.51 16.22 6.90
CA PRO A 234 13.20 17.25 7.87
C PRO A 234 13.10 16.70 9.29
N ASP A 235 13.82 17.30 10.23
CA ASP A 235 13.72 16.96 11.64
C ASP A 235 12.61 17.77 12.29
N LEU A 236 11.66 17.08 12.93
CA LEU A 236 10.59 17.72 13.67
C LEU A 236 11.04 17.92 15.13
N PRO A 237 10.81 19.10 15.72
CA PRO A 237 11.40 19.47 17.01
C PRO A 237 10.75 18.76 18.20
N THR A 238 9.68 17.99 17.99
CA THR A 238 8.89 17.34 19.05
C THR A 238 8.34 15.99 18.61
N GLU A 239 8.10 15.10 19.58
CA GLU A 239 7.37 13.86 19.36
C GLU A 239 5.85 14.08 19.30
N ASP A 240 5.34 15.17 19.86
CA ASP A 240 3.93 15.57 19.74
C ASP A 240 3.71 16.26 18.41
N GLN A 241 3.52 15.47 17.37
CA GLN A 241 3.37 15.98 16.01
C GLN A 241 1.95 16.53 15.77
N TYR A 242 0.97 16.09 16.52
CA TYR A 242 -0.37 16.70 16.47
C TYR A 242 -0.30 18.18 16.84
N GLN A 243 0.29 18.50 18.00
CA GLN A 243 0.41 19.90 18.43
C GLN A 243 1.36 20.68 17.53
N PHE A 244 2.46 20.06 17.08
CA PHE A 244 3.42 20.70 16.17
C PHE A 244 2.75 21.18 14.88
N PHE A 245 2.09 20.30 14.13
CA PHE A 245 1.44 20.69 12.88
C PHE A 245 0.22 21.60 13.10
N LEU A 246 -0.44 21.50 14.26
CA LEU A 246 -1.53 22.42 14.62
C LEU A 246 -1.00 23.85 14.86
N ASP A 247 0.17 23.99 15.47
CA ASP A 247 0.83 25.28 15.72
C ASP A 247 1.40 25.89 14.44
N GLU A 248 1.87 25.05 13.50
CA GLU A 248 2.34 25.51 12.18
C GLU A 248 1.18 26.03 11.32
N GLY A 249 0.00 25.45 11.41
CA GLY A 249 -1.21 25.87 10.71
C GLY A 249 -1.18 25.61 9.20
N PRO A 250 -1.25 26.62 8.32
CA PRO A 250 -1.24 26.45 6.86
C PRO A 250 -0.01 25.74 6.31
N LEU A 251 -0.19 24.91 5.26
CA LEU A 251 0.90 24.16 4.62
C LEU A 251 2.06 25.06 4.16
N LYS A 252 1.80 26.27 3.68
CA LYS A 252 2.85 27.22 3.27
C LYS A 252 3.88 27.53 4.37
N ASN A 253 3.48 27.43 5.64
CA ASN A 253 4.39 27.67 6.76
C ASN A 253 5.45 26.56 6.89
N LEU A 254 5.25 25.44 6.19
CA LEU A 254 6.18 24.31 6.15
C LEU A 254 7.28 24.48 5.08
N ASP A 255 7.20 25.46 4.19
CA ASP A 255 8.21 25.73 3.13
C ASP A 255 9.63 25.78 3.67
N ARG A 256 9.83 26.38 4.83
CA ARG A 256 11.16 26.51 5.46
C ARG A 256 11.88 25.19 5.73
N PHE A 257 11.17 24.07 5.78
CA PHE A 257 11.78 22.76 5.97
C PHE A 257 12.38 22.18 4.68
N PHE A 258 12.05 22.78 3.55
CA PHE A 258 12.51 22.39 2.21
C PHE A 258 13.42 23.46 1.56
N GLU A 259 13.75 24.52 2.31
CA GLU A 259 14.72 25.55 1.92
C GLU A 259 16.11 25.18 2.46
N TYR A 260 17.03 24.82 1.57
CA TYR A 260 18.34 24.29 1.95
C TYR A 260 19.45 25.35 2.10
N GLU A 261 19.16 26.63 1.91
CA GLU A 261 20.13 27.73 2.11
C GLU A 261 20.45 28.02 3.58
N THR A 262 19.66 27.52 4.52
CA THR A 262 19.84 27.81 5.93
C THR A 262 20.82 26.86 6.62
N ALA A 263 21.40 27.30 7.72
CA ALA A 263 22.54 26.73 8.41
C ALA A 263 22.47 25.28 8.88
N ASP A 264 21.32 24.62 8.79
CA ASP A 264 21.08 23.29 9.34
C ASP A 264 21.46 22.13 8.38
N THR A 265 21.76 22.44 7.12
CA THR A 265 22.28 21.48 6.14
C THR A 265 23.60 21.98 5.51
N PRO A 266 24.71 21.97 6.25
CA PRO A 266 25.97 22.58 5.79
C PRO A 266 26.48 22.03 4.46
N ARG A 267 26.08 20.80 4.10
CA ARG A 267 26.48 20.15 2.85
C ARG A 267 25.68 20.72 1.67
N MET A 268 24.37 20.84 1.79
CA MET A 268 23.49 21.34 0.74
C MET A 268 23.77 22.80 0.40
N ALA A 269 23.84 23.65 1.44
CA ALA A 269 24.18 25.06 1.27
C ALA A 269 25.60 25.26 0.66
N LYS A 270 26.57 24.39 1.01
CA LYS A 270 27.92 24.42 0.45
C LYS A 270 27.95 24.03 -1.03
N GLU A 271 27.03 23.23 -1.49
CA GLU A 271 26.95 22.69 -2.84
C GLU A 271 25.92 23.46 -3.72
N GLY A 272 25.24 24.48 -3.16
CA GLY A 272 24.33 25.35 -3.90
C GLY A 272 22.94 24.74 -4.19
N VAL A 273 22.57 23.74 -3.42
CA VAL A 273 21.22 23.15 -3.52
C VAL A 273 20.27 23.97 -2.65
N THR A 274 19.27 24.60 -3.26
CA THR A 274 18.41 25.59 -2.58
C THR A 274 16.98 25.10 -2.35
N ASP A 275 16.44 24.22 -3.21
CA ASP A 275 15.02 23.89 -3.20
C ASP A 275 14.77 22.39 -3.36
N ASP A 276 13.74 21.91 -2.69
CA ASP A 276 13.15 20.57 -2.91
C ASP A 276 12.19 20.62 -4.10
N TYR A 277 12.54 19.95 -5.20
CA TYR A 277 11.73 20.04 -6.42
C TYR A 277 10.37 19.32 -6.29
N PHE A 278 10.30 18.25 -5.48
CA PHE A 278 9.03 17.54 -5.31
C PHE A 278 8.04 18.32 -4.43
N TRP A 279 8.53 19.01 -3.40
CA TRP A 279 7.70 19.95 -2.65
C TRP A 279 7.16 21.07 -3.55
N ASN A 280 7.98 21.56 -4.48
CA ASN A 280 7.54 22.55 -5.45
C ASN A 280 6.49 21.97 -6.42
N GLU A 281 6.68 20.74 -6.94
CA GLU A 281 5.66 20.06 -7.76
C GLU A 281 4.32 19.95 -7.00
N LEU A 282 4.33 19.55 -5.71
CA LEU A 282 3.11 19.48 -4.89
C LEU A 282 2.39 20.84 -4.80
N LYS A 283 3.16 21.93 -4.60
CA LYS A 283 2.60 23.29 -4.52
C LYS A 283 2.08 23.82 -5.85
N GLU A 284 2.77 23.53 -6.94
CA GLU A 284 2.40 23.99 -8.29
C GLU A 284 1.22 23.22 -8.86
N HIS A 285 1.03 21.96 -8.42
CA HIS A 285 0.02 21.04 -8.91
C HIS A 285 -0.96 20.55 -7.81
N PRO A 286 -1.71 21.46 -7.13
CA PRO A 286 -2.60 21.11 -6.03
C PRO A 286 -3.86 20.33 -6.44
N ASN A 287 -4.10 20.16 -7.74
CA ASN A 287 -5.23 19.46 -8.34
C ASN A 287 -4.73 18.35 -9.27
N TYR A 288 -5.59 17.40 -9.61
CA TYR A 288 -5.26 16.30 -10.52
C TYR A 288 -5.19 16.79 -11.99
N ASP A 289 -4.16 17.54 -12.30
CA ASP A 289 -3.91 18.12 -13.61
C ASP A 289 -3.06 17.20 -14.53
N GLU A 290 -2.61 17.74 -15.67
CA GLU A 290 -1.84 16.97 -16.66
C GLU A 290 -0.53 16.40 -16.08
N MET A 291 0.10 17.08 -15.10
CA MET A 291 1.34 16.59 -14.46
C MET A 291 1.08 15.25 -13.76
N TRP A 292 0.10 15.17 -12.87
CA TRP A 292 -0.26 13.92 -12.17
C TRP A 292 -0.78 12.86 -13.15
N GLN A 293 -1.69 13.24 -14.05
CA GLN A 293 -2.28 12.33 -15.01
C GLN A 293 -1.24 11.69 -15.93
N SER A 294 -0.20 12.43 -16.32
CA SER A 294 0.87 11.90 -17.17
C SER A 294 1.76 10.88 -16.44
N LYS A 295 1.92 11.04 -15.14
CA LYS A 295 2.71 10.16 -14.26
C LYS A 295 1.93 8.92 -13.82
N GLY A 296 0.59 8.95 -13.87
CA GLY A 296 -0.28 7.83 -13.50
C GLY A 296 -0.11 6.63 -14.42
N LEU A 297 0.15 5.45 -13.84
CA LEU A 297 0.49 4.23 -14.59
C LEU A 297 -0.74 3.43 -15.03
N ILE A 298 -1.85 3.55 -14.31
CA ILE A 298 -3.07 2.74 -14.51
C ILE A 298 -3.58 2.80 -15.97
N GLN A 299 -3.55 3.96 -16.60
CA GLN A 299 -4.00 4.16 -17.97
C GLN A 299 -3.23 3.36 -19.04
N HIS A 300 -2.01 2.89 -18.71
CA HIS A 300 -1.13 2.16 -19.61
C HIS A 300 -1.21 0.64 -19.42
N LEU A 301 -1.90 0.15 -18.38
CA LEU A 301 -2.02 -1.29 -18.09
C LEU A 301 -2.80 -2.06 -19.17
N LYS A 302 -3.55 -1.39 -20.02
CA LYS A 302 -4.17 -1.98 -21.23
C LYS A 302 -3.15 -2.55 -22.22
N ASP A 303 -1.89 -2.15 -22.11
CA ASP A 303 -0.80 -2.52 -23.03
C ASP A 303 0.13 -3.60 -22.45
N VAL A 304 -0.19 -4.18 -21.30
CA VAL A 304 0.56 -5.29 -20.66
C VAL A 304 0.66 -6.47 -21.62
N LYS A 305 1.88 -7.02 -21.74
CA LYS A 305 2.13 -8.14 -22.65
C LYS A 305 1.59 -9.45 -22.06
N PRO A 306 0.75 -10.20 -22.78
CA PRO A 306 0.15 -11.45 -22.28
C PRO A 306 1.17 -12.57 -21.99
N THR A 307 2.42 -12.37 -22.37
CA THR A 307 3.52 -13.34 -22.16
C THR A 307 4.22 -13.17 -20.80
N VAL A 308 3.89 -12.14 -20.04
CA VAL A 308 4.45 -11.88 -18.71
C VAL A 308 3.41 -12.25 -17.67
N ALA A 309 3.68 -13.30 -16.89
CA ALA A 309 2.85 -13.63 -15.75
C ALA A 309 3.00 -12.57 -14.65
N THR A 310 1.88 -12.11 -14.10
CA THR A 310 1.86 -11.07 -13.08
C THR A 310 1.28 -11.60 -11.78
N MET A 311 1.94 -11.33 -10.66
CA MET A 311 1.42 -11.55 -9.30
C MET A 311 1.43 -10.24 -8.54
N VAL A 312 0.25 -9.67 -8.34
CA VAL A 312 0.08 -8.43 -7.57
C VAL A 312 -0.11 -8.77 -6.11
N VAL A 313 0.67 -8.13 -5.23
CA VAL A 313 0.59 -8.35 -3.78
C VAL A 313 0.18 -7.07 -3.08
N ALA A 314 -0.82 -7.15 -2.21
CA ALA A 314 -1.32 -6.02 -1.43
C ALA A 314 -1.50 -6.41 0.06
N GLY A 315 -1.28 -5.44 0.94
CA GLY A 315 -1.62 -5.55 2.36
C GLY A 315 -2.98 -4.91 2.63
N GLU A 316 -3.89 -5.62 3.29
CA GLU A 316 -5.21 -5.04 3.64
C GLU A 316 -5.13 -3.83 4.56
N PHE A 317 -4.03 -3.70 5.30
CA PHE A 317 -3.76 -2.59 6.21
C PHE A 317 -2.54 -1.77 5.76
N ASP A 318 -2.32 -1.71 4.45
CA ASP A 318 -1.30 -0.84 3.87
C ASP A 318 -1.80 0.61 3.89
N ALA A 319 -1.10 1.45 4.64
CA ALA A 319 -1.43 2.87 4.80
C ALA A 319 -0.72 3.76 3.77
N GLU A 320 0.09 3.15 2.91
CA GLU A 320 0.91 3.82 1.91
C GLU A 320 0.34 3.55 0.52
N ASP A 321 0.35 2.27 0.09
CA ASP A 321 0.04 1.85 -1.26
C ASP A 321 -1.06 0.77 -1.27
N LEU A 322 -2.30 1.17 -1.12
CA LEU A 322 -3.45 0.28 -1.22
C LEU A 322 -4.22 0.44 -2.54
N TYR A 323 -4.33 1.67 -3.04
CA TYR A 323 -4.96 1.97 -4.32
C TYR A 323 -4.19 1.33 -5.49
N GLY A 324 -2.88 1.54 -5.56
CA GLY A 324 -2.04 1.14 -6.67
C GLY A 324 -2.08 -0.36 -7.00
N PRO A 325 -1.81 -1.27 -6.05
CA PRO A 325 -1.84 -2.70 -6.36
C PRO A 325 -3.24 -3.19 -6.73
N LEU A 326 -4.30 -2.73 -6.05
CA LEU A 326 -5.67 -3.15 -6.36
C LEU A 326 -6.12 -2.68 -7.74
N GLU A 327 -5.84 -1.44 -8.10
CA GLU A 327 -6.17 -0.93 -9.44
C GLU A 327 -5.26 -1.55 -10.52
N THR A 328 -4.01 -1.86 -10.20
CA THR A 328 -3.12 -2.60 -11.12
C THR A 328 -3.71 -3.96 -11.47
N TYR A 329 -4.08 -4.76 -10.46
CA TYR A 329 -4.72 -6.07 -10.69
C TYR A 329 -6.00 -5.93 -11.52
N LYS A 330 -6.94 -5.07 -11.09
CA LYS A 330 -8.24 -4.88 -11.75
C LYS A 330 -8.12 -4.41 -13.21
N ASN A 331 -7.17 -3.52 -13.50
CA ASN A 331 -6.99 -3.01 -14.86
C ASN A 331 -6.31 -4.04 -15.77
N ILE A 332 -5.39 -4.86 -15.28
CA ILE A 332 -4.83 -5.99 -16.05
C ILE A 332 -5.96 -6.97 -16.38
N GLU A 333 -6.79 -7.37 -15.41
CA GLU A 333 -7.95 -8.24 -15.65
C GLU A 333 -8.91 -7.65 -16.70
N LYS A 334 -9.23 -6.39 -16.55
CA LYS A 334 -10.20 -5.71 -17.44
C LYS A 334 -9.74 -5.64 -18.89
N TYR A 335 -8.46 -5.41 -19.13
CA TYR A 335 -7.94 -5.12 -20.47
C TYR A 335 -7.14 -6.26 -21.08
N ASN A 336 -6.64 -7.18 -20.28
CA ASN A 336 -5.74 -8.26 -20.70
C ASN A 336 -6.17 -9.60 -20.06
N ALA A 337 -7.44 -9.98 -20.20
CA ALA A 337 -8.02 -11.19 -19.60
C ALA A 337 -7.29 -12.50 -20.01
N ASP A 338 -6.53 -12.49 -21.12
CA ASP A 338 -5.68 -13.62 -21.52
C ASP A 338 -4.33 -13.66 -20.79
N ASN A 339 -3.97 -12.61 -20.02
CA ASN A 339 -2.75 -12.62 -19.22
C ASN A 339 -2.91 -13.54 -18.00
N TYR A 340 -1.81 -14.14 -17.55
CA TYR A 340 -1.78 -14.75 -16.21
C TYR A 340 -1.61 -13.63 -15.19
N ASN A 341 -2.60 -13.43 -14.34
CA ASN A 341 -2.60 -12.37 -13.36
C ASN A 341 -3.20 -12.88 -12.04
N THR A 342 -2.44 -12.87 -10.97
CA THR A 342 -2.84 -13.40 -9.66
C THR A 342 -2.81 -12.28 -8.63
N LEU A 343 -3.85 -12.16 -7.81
CA LEU A 343 -3.90 -11.27 -6.65
C LEU A 343 -3.55 -12.02 -5.37
N VAL A 344 -2.66 -11.46 -4.57
CA VAL A 344 -2.45 -11.87 -3.17
C VAL A 344 -2.80 -10.69 -2.27
N PHE A 345 -3.81 -10.85 -1.43
CA PHE A 345 -4.31 -9.79 -0.56
C PHE A 345 -4.35 -10.31 0.87
N GLY A 346 -3.40 -9.88 1.69
CA GLY A 346 -3.18 -10.43 3.03
C GLY A 346 -3.23 -9.39 4.14
N PRO A 347 -3.28 -9.83 5.41
CA PRO A 347 -3.53 -8.98 6.57
C PRO A 347 -2.25 -8.28 7.02
N TRP A 348 -1.60 -7.54 6.14
CA TRP A 348 -0.32 -6.91 6.37
C TRP A 348 -0.39 -5.39 6.30
N ASP A 349 0.54 -4.72 6.97
CA ASP A 349 0.94 -3.37 6.68
C ASP A 349 1.92 -3.34 5.49
N HIS A 350 2.40 -2.17 5.12
CA HIS A 350 3.32 -1.96 4.01
C HIS A 350 4.57 -2.86 4.09
N GLY A 351 4.70 -3.81 3.16
CA GLY A 351 5.81 -4.76 3.08
C GLY A 351 5.83 -5.84 4.18
N GLY A 352 4.75 -6.00 4.94
CA GLY A 352 4.68 -6.95 6.07
C GLY A 352 4.97 -8.40 5.68
N TRP A 353 4.60 -8.81 4.47
CA TRP A 353 4.83 -10.16 3.93
C TRP A 353 6.29 -10.52 3.69
N ALA A 354 7.16 -9.53 3.48
CA ALA A 354 8.59 -9.75 3.19
C ALA A 354 9.48 -9.74 4.43
N ARG A 355 8.92 -9.54 5.63
CA ARG A 355 9.72 -9.49 6.86
C ARG A 355 10.29 -10.86 7.21
N ARG A 356 11.56 -10.89 7.65
CA ARG A 356 12.30 -12.12 7.97
C ARG A 356 11.62 -13.02 9.00
N LYS A 357 10.95 -12.42 9.99
CA LYS A 357 10.24 -13.16 11.06
C LYS A 357 8.74 -13.30 10.79
N GLY A 358 8.29 -12.89 9.59
CA GLY A 358 6.89 -12.76 9.29
C GLY A 358 6.21 -11.62 10.04
N GLN A 359 4.99 -11.34 9.67
CA GLN A 359 4.12 -10.42 10.39
C GLN A 359 2.88 -11.18 10.84
N ASN A 360 2.59 -11.15 12.14
CA ASN A 360 1.41 -11.77 12.73
C ASN A 360 0.46 -10.76 13.39
N THR A 361 0.92 -9.52 13.55
CA THR A 361 0.12 -8.39 14.07
C THR A 361 0.29 -7.17 13.18
N VAL A 362 -0.76 -6.39 13.02
CA VAL A 362 -0.67 -5.01 12.57
C VAL A 362 -1.09 -4.14 13.75
N GLY A 363 -0.23 -3.20 14.12
CA GLY A 363 -0.44 -2.45 15.36
C GLY A 363 -0.67 -3.36 16.56
N ASN A 364 -1.82 -3.21 17.20
CA ASN A 364 -2.22 -3.97 18.37
C ASN A 364 -3.12 -5.17 18.04
N TYR A 365 -3.41 -5.44 16.76
CA TYR A 365 -4.33 -6.49 16.37
C TYR A 365 -3.59 -7.71 15.81
N TYR A 366 -3.89 -8.89 16.36
CA TYR A 366 -3.26 -10.15 15.98
C TYR A 366 -4.11 -10.90 14.96
N PHE A 367 -3.49 -11.28 13.84
CA PHE A 367 -4.15 -12.01 12.75
C PHE A 367 -3.82 -13.51 12.72
N GLY A 368 -2.70 -13.92 13.28
CA GLY A 368 -2.26 -15.32 13.30
C GLY A 368 -0.77 -15.46 13.01
N ASP A 369 -0.22 -16.64 13.27
CA ASP A 369 1.18 -16.96 13.02
C ASP A 369 1.38 -17.62 11.64
N GLY A 370 2.56 -17.41 11.05
CA GLY A 370 2.98 -18.11 9.82
C GLY A 370 2.34 -17.60 8.53
N ILE A 371 1.66 -16.43 8.56
CA ILE A 371 0.94 -15.88 7.41
C ILE A 371 1.93 -15.45 6.32
N SER A 372 2.97 -14.71 6.69
CA SER A 372 3.99 -14.24 5.75
C SER A 372 4.90 -15.37 5.29
N GLU A 373 5.22 -16.33 6.16
CA GLU A 373 5.98 -17.52 5.82
C GLU A 373 5.24 -18.39 4.80
N PHE A 374 3.91 -18.54 4.98
CA PHE A 374 3.07 -19.25 4.02
C PHE A 374 3.10 -18.57 2.64
N PHE A 375 2.99 -17.25 2.60
CA PHE A 375 3.10 -16.49 1.36
C PHE A 375 4.46 -16.73 0.69
N GLN A 376 5.56 -16.54 1.43
CA GLN A 376 6.92 -16.65 0.90
C GLN A 376 7.20 -18.05 0.34
N GLU A 377 6.82 -19.11 1.07
CA GLU A 377 7.13 -20.50 0.68
C GLU A 377 6.17 -21.06 -0.37
N HIS A 378 4.86 -20.82 -0.19
CA HIS A 378 3.84 -21.55 -0.96
C HIS A 378 3.19 -20.73 -2.08
N ILE A 379 3.38 -19.41 -2.10
CA ILE A 379 2.82 -18.54 -3.13
C ILE A 379 3.94 -17.88 -3.93
N GLU A 380 4.77 -17.04 -3.31
CA GLU A 380 5.77 -16.24 -4.02
C GLU A 380 6.86 -17.12 -4.66
N THR A 381 7.45 -18.04 -3.91
CA THR A 381 8.46 -18.96 -4.44
C THR A 381 7.86 -19.85 -5.53
N LYS A 382 6.67 -20.39 -5.31
CA LYS A 382 5.98 -21.24 -6.29
C LYS A 382 5.68 -20.49 -7.60
N PHE A 383 5.27 -19.21 -7.52
CA PHE A 383 5.02 -18.38 -8.68
C PHE A 383 6.30 -18.20 -9.52
N PHE A 384 7.37 -17.73 -8.91
CA PHE A 384 8.61 -17.50 -9.65
C PHE A 384 9.27 -18.79 -10.14
N ASP A 385 9.25 -19.87 -9.36
CA ASP A 385 9.79 -21.15 -9.80
C ASP A 385 9.04 -21.69 -11.02
N HIS A 386 7.70 -21.59 -11.03
CA HIS A 386 6.90 -22.06 -12.15
C HIS A 386 7.23 -21.32 -13.46
N PHE A 387 7.29 -20.00 -13.43
CA PHE A 387 7.50 -19.19 -14.64
C PHE A 387 8.96 -19.02 -15.04
N LEU A 388 9.90 -19.21 -14.13
CA LEU A 388 11.33 -18.98 -14.40
C LEU A 388 12.17 -20.25 -14.50
N LYS A 389 11.77 -21.33 -13.81
CA LYS A 389 12.47 -22.63 -13.80
C LYS A 389 11.63 -23.77 -14.37
N GLY A 390 10.30 -23.66 -14.35
CA GLY A 390 9.35 -24.67 -14.81
C GLY A 390 8.92 -24.48 -16.27
N ASP A 391 7.77 -25.05 -16.60
CA ASP A 391 7.20 -25.02 -17.95
C ASP A 391 6.70 -23.62 -18.36
N GLY A 392 6.39 -22.76 -17.39
CA GLY A 392 5.95 -21.38 -17.60
C GLY A 392 4.59 -21.25 -18.28
N ASP A 393 3.79 -22.31 -18.28
CA ASP A 393 2.42 -22.29 -18.79
C ASP A 393 1.44 -21.69 -17.77
N LYS A 394 0.17 -21.56 -18.12
CA LYS A 394 -0.86 -20.99 -17.21
C LYS A 394 -1.28 -21.95 -16.09
N ASN A 395 -0.77 -23.17 -16.02
CA ASN A 395 -1.13 -24.18 -15.02
C ASN A 395 -0.18 -24.17 -13.82
N SER A 396 0.07 -23.01 -13.24
CA SER A 396 0.95 -22.84 -12.07
C SER A 396 0.46 -23.60 -10.83
N GLY A 397 -0.83 -23.97 -10.79
CA GLY A 397 -1.51 -24.51 -9.61
C GLY A 397 -1.70 -23.48 -8.50
N LEU A 398 -1.54 -22.19 -8.82
CA LEU A 398 -2.00 -21.07 -7.97
C LEU A 398 -3.39 -20.62 -8.44
N PRO A 399 -4.32 -20.31 -7.54
CA PRO A 399 -5.60 -19.70 -7.88
C PRO A 399 -5.38 -18.27 -8.38
N GLU A 400 -6.38 -17.68 -9.02
CA GLU A 400 -6.31 -16.29 -9.45
C GLU A 400 -6.27 -15.31 -8.28
N ALA A 401 -6.94 -15.62 -7.18
CA ALA A 401 -6.89 -14.79 -5.98
C ALA A 401 -6.63 -15.62 -4.72
N TYR A 402 -5.57 -15.27 -3.99
CA TYR A 402 -5.34 -15.62 -2.59
C TYR A 402 -5.69 -14.43 -1.73
N VAL A 403 -6.73 -14.53 -0.94
CA VAL A 403 -7.18 -13.42 -0.08
C VAL A 403 -7.39 -13.89 1.36
N PHE A 404 -7.06 -13.05 2.32
CA PHE A 404 -7.14 -13.38 3.73
C PHE A 404 -8.39 -12.75 4.36
N ASP A 405 -9.33 -13.57 4.85
CA ASP A 405 -10.46 -13.06 5.62
C ASP A 405 -9.99 -12.57 6.99
N THR A 406 -9.88 -11.25 7.14
CA THR A 406 -9.33 -10.61 8.34
C THR A 406 -10.23 -10.76 9.57
N GLY A 407 -11.53 -11.01 9.38
CA GLY A 407 -12.47 -11.34 10.45
C GLY A 407 -12.38 -12.79 10.90
N ARG A 408 -12.31 -13.76 9.97
CA ARG A 408 -12.18 -15.20 10.25
C ARG A 408 -10.74 -15.62 10.50
N LYS A 409 -9.77 -14.80 10.06
CA LYS A 409 -8.32 -15.03 10.20
C LYS A 409 -7.86 -16.29 9.46
N ASP A 410 -8.30 -16.46 8.22
CA ASP A 410 -7.93 -17.59 7.38
C ASP A 410 -7.82 -17.21 5.89
N TRP A 411 -6.95 -17.93 5.17
CA TRP A 411 -6.80 -17.79 3.73
C TRP A 411 -7.97 -18.41 2.97
N LYS A 412 -8.45 -17.69 1.96
CA LYS A 412 -9.40 -18.16 0.95
C LYS A 412 -8.81 -18.04 -0.44
N THR A 413 -9.33 -18.83 -1.35
CA THR A 413 -8.92 -18.83 -2.75
C THR A 413 -10.13 -18.72 -3.65
N TYR A 414 -10.01 -17.92 -4.69
CA TYR A 414 -11.07 -17.69 -5.66
C TYR A 414 -10.52 -17.69 -7.08
N ASP A 415 -11.41 -17.97 -8.04
CA ASP A 415 -11.10 -17.93 -9.49
C ASP A 415 -11.22 -16.51 -10.08
N THR A 416 -11.71 -15.56 -9.30
CA THR A 416 -11.81 -14.13 -9.66
C THR A 416 -11.78 -13.26 -8.40
N TRP A 417 -11.39 -12.01 -8.53
CA TRP A 417 -11.58 -11.02 -7.47
C TRP A 417 -12.29 -9.75 -8.00
N PRO A 418 -13.37 -9.27 -7.38
CA PRO A 418 -14.10 -9.92 -6.27
C PRO A 418 -14.65 -11.29 -6.62
N PRO A 419 -14.95 -12.15 -5.59
CA PRO A 419 -15.48 -13.50 -5.82
C PRO A 419 -16.82 -13.51 -6.58
N ALA A 420 -17.05 -14.56 -7.35
CA ALA A 420 -18.39 -14.83 -7.88
C ALA A 420 -19.40 -14.96 -6.72
N GLY A 421 -20.59 -14.40 -6.89
CA GLY A 421 -21.63 -14.42 -5.83
C GLY A 421 -21.63 -13.19 -4.93
N VAL A 422 -20.70 -12.24 -5.14
CA VAL A 422 -20.79 -10.93 -4.48
C VAL A 422 -22.00 -10.15 -4.99
N VAL A 423 -22.79 -9.62 -4.06
CA VAL A 423 -23.94 -8.74 -4.34
C VAL A 423 -23.71 -7.39 -3.66
N LYS A 424 -24.22 -6.31 -4.28
CA LYS A 424 -24.20 -4.98 -3.68
C LYS A 424 -25.39 -4.81 -2.75
N LYS A 425 -25.12 -4.39 -1.50
CA LYS A 425 -26.13 -4.09 -0.50
C LYS A 425 -25.92 -2.71 0.11
N ASP A 426 -26.92 -1.86 0.04
CA ASP A 426 -26.91 -0.57 0.72
C ASP A 426 -27.31 -0.71 2.19
N MET A 427 -26.61 -0.03 3.07
CA MET A 427 -27.02 0.21 4.45
C MET A 427 -27.14 1.71 4.65
N TYR A 428 -28.25 2.16 5.24
CA TYR A 428 -28.61 3.55 5.38
C TYR A 428 -28.21 4.10 6.76
N LEU A 429 -27.70 5.33 6.76
CA LEU A 429 -27.47 6.09 7.98
C LEU A 429 -28.84 6.54 8.49
N SER A 430 -29.32 5.94 9.56
CA SER A 430 -30.69 6.19 10.05
C SER A 430 -30.71 7.17 11.23
N PRO A 431 -31.85 7.83 11.51
CA PRO A 431 -32.06 8.54 12.75
C PRO A 431 -31.69 7.68 13.97
N ASP A 432 -31.42 8.30 15.10
CA ASP A 432 -31.01 7.61 16.34
C ASP A 432 -29.65 6.91 16.27
N GLN A 433 -28.82 7.26 15.27
CA GLN A 433 -27.47 6.69 15.08
C GLN A 433 -27.47 5.19 14.75
N GLU A 434 -28.52 4.73 14.10
CA GLU A 434 -28.62 3.35 13.62
C GLU A 434 -28.08 3.20 12.19
N LEU A 435 -27.55 2.02 11.88
CA LEU A 435 -27.19 1.57 10.53
C LEU A 435 -28.14 0.45 10.12
N THR A 436 -28.95 0.67 9.07
CA THR A 436 -30.06 -0.23 8.71
C THR A 436 -30.09 -0.58 7.24
N PHE A 437 -30.58 -1.77 6.88
CA PHE A 437 -30.72 -2.18 5.47
C PHE A 437 -31.88 -1.48 4.74
N GLU A 438 -32.86 -0.96 5.49
CA GLU A 438 -34.00 -0.25 4.92
C GLU A 438 -33.91 1.24 5.27
N PRO A 439 -34.18 2.14 4.30
CA PRO A 439 -34.16 3.56 4.59
C PRO A 439 -35.27 3.93 5.58
N LYS A 440 -34.95 4.84 6.50
CA LYS A 440 -35.90 5.44 7.44
C LYS A 440 -36.25 6.89 7.03
N GLU A 441 -36.96 7.60 7.89
CA GLU A 441 -37.26 9.02 7.69
C GLU A 441 -35.97 9.84 7.56
N VAL A 442 -36.00 10.83 6.66
CA VAL A 442 -34.82 11.67 6.41
C VAL A 442 -34.71 12.75 7.47
N GLU A 443 -33.61 12.73 8.20
CA GLU A 443 -33.24 13.73 9.20
C GLU A 443 -31.89 14.35 8.89
N GLU A 444 -31.61 15.47 9.55
CA GLU A 444 -30.32 16.17 9.52
C GLU A 444 -29.54 15.89 10.79
N VAL A 445 -28.36 15.28 10.68
CA VAL A 445 -27.43 15.10 11.79
C VAL A 445 -26.27 16.07 11.61
N LYS A 446 -26.04 16.92 12.63
CA LYS A 446 -25.07 18.02 12.54
C LYS A 446 -23.93 17.85 13.53
N PHE A 447 -22.74 18.28 13.10
CA PHE A 447 -21.57 18.39 13.97
C PHE A 447 -20.76 19.64 13.62
N ILE A 448 -19.94 20.08 14.57
CA ILE A 448 -19.05 21.23 14.38
C ILE A 448 -17.64 20.71 14.08
N SER A 449 -17.09 21.08 12.95
CA SER A 449 -15.68 20.86 12.61
C SER A 449 -14.88 22.07 13.06
N ASP A 450 -14.21 21.92 14.22
CA ASP A 450 -13.37 22.98 14.81
C ASP A 450 -11.91 22.76 14.37
N ILE A 451 -11.40 23.64 13.52
CA ILE A 451 -10.02 23.61 13.02
C ILE A 451 -8.95 23.68 14.12
N LYS A 452 -9.31 24.13 15.33
CA LYS A 452 -8.39 24.19 16.48
C LYS A 452 -8.36 22.91 17.31
N LYS A 453 -9.28 21.97 17.03
CA LYS A 453 -9.43 20.71 17.74
C LYS A 453 -9.77 19.57 16.79
N PRO A 454 -8.99 19.39 15.70
CA PRO A 454 -9.30 18.37 14.71
C PRO A 454 -9.33 16.97 15.33
N VAL A 455 -10.07 16.06 14.71
CA VAL A 455 -10.10 14.66 15.12
C VAL A 455 -8.73 14.04 14.85
N PRO A 456 -8.04 13.51 15.87
CA PRO A 456 -6.77 12.83 15.65
C PRO A 456 -6.98 11.53 14.83
N TYR A 457 -6.00 11.15 14.04
CA TYR A 457 -6.08 9.94 13.24
C TYR A 457 -5.86 8.67 14.07
N SER A 458 -5.19 8.78 15.20
CA SER A 458 -4.89 7.72 16.16
C SER A 458 -5.08 8.24 17.59
N GLU A 459 -5.30 7.35 18.55
CA GLU A 459 -5.29 7.69 19.96
C GLU A 459 -3.92 8.19 20.43
N ASP A 460 -2.85 7.65 19.83
CA ASP A 460 -1.48 8.13 20.02
C ASP A 460 -1.22 9.30 19.08
N ILE A 461 -1.04 10.49 19.65
CA ILE A 461 -0.80 11.73 18.90
C ILE A 461 0.60 11.85 18.27
N LYS A 462 1.46 10.88 18.50
CA LYS A 462 2.77 10.81 17.85
C LYS A 462 2.64 10.26 16.45
N THR A 463 3.18 10.98 15.49
CA THR A 463 3.28 10.52 14.11
C THR A 463 4.62 9.83 13.91
N VAL A 464 4.62 8.71 13.21
CA VAL A 464 5.83 8.08 12.67
C VAL A 464 6.02 8.46 11.21
N PHE A 465 7.22 8.27 10.68
CA PHE A 465 7.55 8.60 9.29
C PHE A 465 6.59 7.95 8.28
N THR A 466 6.22 6.70 8.51
CA THR A 466 5.16 6.01 7.77
C THR A 466 4.23 5.39 8.81
N PRO A 467 3.06 5.99 9.08
CA PRO A 467 2.15 5.47 10.09
C PRO A 467 1.58 4.13 9.62
N ARG A 468 1.74 3.09 10.41
CA ARG A 468 1.31 1.73 10.03
C ARG A 468 0.23 1.17 10.95
N LYS A 469 0.34 1.43 12.24
CA LYS A 469 -0.54 0.80 13.23
C LYS A 469 -1.96 1.37 13.23
N TYR A 470 -2.18 2.61 12.77
CA TYR A 470 -3.47 3.29 12.89
C TYR A 470 -4.60 2.57 12.14
N MET A 471 -4.26 1.83 11.08
CA MET A 471 -5.22 1.07 10.28
C MET A 471 -5.97 -0.02 11.08
N THR A 472 -5.44 -0.42 12.23
CA THR A 472 -6.07 -1.40 13.13
C THR A 472 -6.27 -0.86 14.54
N ASP A 473 -6.00 0.42 14.79
CA ASP A 473 -6.18 1.04 16.11
C ASP A 473 -7.66 1.02 16.54
N ASP A 474 -7.85 0.88 17.84
CA ASP A 474 -9.16 0.91 18.48
C ASP A 474 -9.84 2.28 18.31
N GLN A 475 -10.90 2.33 17.52
CA GLN A 475 -11.58 3.57 17.15
C GLN A 475 -12.53 4.12 18.23
N ARG A 476 -12.55 3.55 19.44
CA ARG A 476 -13.37 4.06 20.56
C ARG A 476 -13.03 5.51 20.94
N PHE A 477 -11.78 5.94 20.77
CA PHE A 477 -11.38 7.31 21.06
C PHE A 477 -12.13 8.30 20.16
N ALA A 478 -12.27 8.01 18.88
CA ALA A 478 -13.01 8.83 17.92
C ALA A 478 -14.52 8.74 18.15
N ALA A 479 -15.08 7.56 18.41
CA ALA A 479 -16.50 7.33 18.63
C ALA A 479 -17.10 8.14 19.82
N ARG A 480 -16.26 8.63 20.75
CA ARG A 480 -16.70 9.41 21.91
C ARG A 480 -16.72 10.93 21.68
N ARG A 481 -16.30 11.36 20.50
CA ARG A 481 -16.21 12.79 20.17
C ARG A 481 -17.54 13.30 19.61
N GLY A 482 -17.87 14.55 19.91
CA GLY A 482 -19.06 15.21 19.37
C GLY A 482 -18.92 15.70 17.93
N ASP A 483 -17.73 15.62 17.35
CA ASP A 483 -17.38 15.96 15.97
C ASP A 483 -17.16 14.71 15.08
N VAL A 484 -17.55 13.55 15.58
CA VAL A 484 -17.61 12.27 14.84
C VAL A 484 -19.03 11.73 14.93
N LEU A 485 -19.68 11.54 13.79
CA LEU A 485 -20.96 10.86 13.72
C LEU A 485 -20.75 9.35 13.72
N VAL A 486 -21.53 8.65 14.51
CA VAL A 486 -21.45 7.20 14.68
C VAL A 486 -22.79 6.58 14.33
N PHE A 487 -22.79 5.59 13.44
CA PHE A 487 -23.95 4.80 13.08
C PHE A 487 -23.63 3.32 13.27
N GLU A 488 -24.50 2.56 13.91
CA GLU A 488 -24.19 1.20 14.34
C GLU A 488 -25.37 0.25 14.10
N THR A 489 -25.10 -0.97 13.69
CA THR A 489 -26.14 -2.00 13.60
C THR A 489 -26.51 -2.53 14.98
N ASP A 490 -27.65 -3.20 15.07
CA ASP A 490 -27.86 -4.17 16.13
C ASP A 490 -26.77 -5.27 16.09
N VAL A 491 -26.68 -6.05 17.18
CA VAL A 491 -25.77 -7.20 17.23
C VAL A 491 -26.12 -8.17 16.09
N MET A 492 -25.13 -8.49 15.25
CA MET A 492 -25.28 -9.37 14.11
C MET A 492 -25.75 -10.76 14.54
N GLN A 493 -26.82 -11.25 13.90
CA GLN A 493 -27.38 -12.57 14.18
C GLN A 493 -26.75 -13.67 13.33
N GLU A 494 -26.11 -13.29 12.23
CA GLU A 494 -25.39 -14.14 11.28
C GLU A 494 -24.09 -13.42 10.86
N ASP A 495 -23.16 -14.16 10.29
CA ASP A 495 -21.93 -13.58 9.73
C ASP A 495 -22.27 -12.75 8.49
N LEU A 496 -21.59 -11.61 8.33
CA LEU A 496 -21.66 -10.76 7.13
C LEU A 496 -20.26 -10.66 6.54
N THR A 497 -20.04 -11.28 5.38
CA THR A 497 -18.74 -11.27 4.70
C THR A 497 -18.69 -10.16 3.66
N LEU A 498 -17.81 -9.20 3.87
CA LEU A 498 -17.51 -8.12 2.92
C LEU A 498 -16.37 -8.58 2.00
N ALA A 499 -16.55 -8.48 0.68
CA ALA A 499 -15.58 -8.98 -0.31
C ALA A 499 -15.55 -8.08 -1.55
N GLY A 500 -14.66 -7.10 -1.58
CA GLY A 500 -14.53 -6.11 -2.65
C GLY A 500 -14.68 -4.68 -2.16
N ASP A 501 -14.92 -3.75 -3.07
CA ASP A 501 -15.00 -2.33 -2.78
C ASP A 501 -16.26 -1.92 -1.99
N ILE A 502 -16.13 -0.80 -1.31
CA ILE A 502 -17.20 -0.16 -0.54
C ILE A 502 -17.41 1.25 -1.09
N LEU A 503 -18.67 1.67 -1.28
CA LEU A 503 -19.00 3.03 -1.69
C LEU A 503 -19.79 3.75 -0.61
N ALA A 504 -19.23 4.82 -0.06
CA ALA A 504 -19.97 5.72 0.80
C ALA A 504 -20.68 6.78 -0.05
N LYS A 505 -22.01 6.71 -0.11
CA LYS A 505 -22.88 7.61 -0.85
C LYS A 505 -23.49 8.61 0.12
N LEU A 506 -22.72 9.64 0.45
CA LEU A 506 -23.14 10.64 1.43
C LEU A 506 -23.96 11.75 0.78
N LYS A 507 -24.98 12.22 1.50
CA LYS A 507 -25.68 13.47 1.23
C LYS A 507 -25.36 14.43 2.35
N VAL A 508 -24.71 15.54 2.02
CA VAL A 508 -24.09 16.42 3.01
C VAL A 508 -24.38 17.89 2.74
N ALA A 509 -24.16 18.71 3.75
CA ALA A 509 -24.08 20.16 3.60
C ALA A 509 -23.02 20.72 4.55
N THR A 510 -22.48 21.88 4.21
CA THR A 510 -21.57 22.64 5.07
C THR A 510 -21.99 24.11 5.11
N THR A 511 -21.74 24.78 6.22
CA THR A 511 -21.91 26.25 6.29
C THR A 511 -20.79 27.01 5.61
N GLY A 512 -19.68 26.31 5.27
CA GLY A 512 -18.54 26.82 4.52
C GLY A 512 -18.65 26.57 3.02
N THR A 513 -17.52 26.79 2.32
CA THR A 513 -17.40 26.55 0.88
C THR A 513 -16.43 25.40 0.57
N ALA A 514 -15.81 24.79 1.58
CA ALA A 514 -14.99 23.58 1.46
C ALA A 514 -15.19 22.69 2.71
N ALA A 515 -14.99 21.39 2.53
CA ALA A 515 -14.98 20.37 3.59
C ALA A 515 -14.30 19.11 3.09
N ASP A 516 -13.68 18.36 4.00
CA ASP A 516 -13.27 16.98 3.76
C ASP A 516 -14.30 16.03 4.37
N TRP A 517 -14.43 14.85 3.81
CA TRP A 517 -15.31 13.81 4.31
C TRP A 517 -14.53 12.52 4.48
N ILE A 518 -14.48 12.02 5.71
CA ILE A 518 -13.81 10.78 6.06
C ILE A 518 -14.87 9.79 6.53
N VAL A 519 -14.83 8.58 5.95
CA VAL A 519 -15.68 7.46 6.33
C VAL A 519 -14.81 6.33 6.84
N LYS A 520 -15.19 5.74 7.98
CA LYS A 520 -14.55 4.56 8.56
C LYS A 520 -15.58 3.45 8.73
N ILE A 521 -15.20 2.25 8.33
CA ILE A 521 -15.95 1.01 8.51
C ILE A 521 -15.29 0.24 9.64
N ILE A 522 -16.05 -0.15 10.64
CA ILE A 522 -15.52 -0.66 11.91
C ILE A 522 -16.26 -1.94 12.29
N ASP A 523 -15.51 -2.97 12.64
CA ASP A 523 -16.01 -4.18 13.30
C ASP A 523 -15.93 -3.98 14.82
N VAL A 524 -17.09 -3.89 15.48
CA VAL A 524 -17.19 -3.75 16.93
C VAL A 524 -17.29 -5.13 17.56
N HIS A 525 -16.23 -5.50 18.26
CA HIS A 525 -16.13 -6.78 18.94
C HIS A 525 -17.05 -6.88 20.15
N PRO A 526 -17.52 -8.08 20.52
CA PRO A 526 -18.34 -8.29 21.70
C PRO A 526 -17.60 -7.98 23.02
N ALA A 527 -18.36 -7.79 24.08
CA ALA A 527 -17.81 -7.45 25.41
C ALA A 527 -16.97 -8.55 26.04
N ASP A 528 -17.14 -9.78 25.60
CA ASP A 528 -16.45 -10.99 26.07
C ASP A 528 -15.39 -11.50 25.09
N GLU A 529 -14.98 -10.69 24.09
CA GLU A 529 -13.91 -11.04 23.17
C GLU A 529 -12.61 -11.33 23.94
N PRO A 530 -12.02 -12.52 23.77
CA PRO A 530 -10.87 -12.95 24.54
C PRO A 530 -9.59 -12.22 24.11
N ALA A 531 -8.67 -12.07 25.06
CA ALA A 531 -7.30 -11.68 24.76
C ALA A 531 -6.60 -12.75 23.92
N TYR A 532 -5.72 -12.35 23.01
CA TYR A 532 -4.84 -13.29 22.29
C TYR A 532 -3.54 -13.55 23.07
N GLU A 533 -2.90 -14.67 22.78
CA GLU A 533 -1.63 -15.05 23.44
C GLU A 533 -0.52 -14.02 23.13
N GLY A 534 0.16 -13.54 24.16
CA GLY A 534 1.20 -12.52 24.02
C GLY A 534 0.71 -11.08 23.94
N MET A 535 -0.62 -10.85 24.07
CA MET A 535 -1.18 -9.50 24.12
C MET A 535 -0.63 -8.73 25.33
N GLN A 536 -0.34 -7.44 25.13
CA GLN A 536 0.14 -6.56 26.19
C GLN A 536 -0.98 -6.31 27.23
N ASP A 537 -0.64 -6.28 28.52
CA ASP A 537 -1.60 -6.20 29.64
C ASP A 537 -2.56 -5.00 29.61
N HIS A 538 -2.14 -3.90 28.99
CA HIS A 538 -2.97 -2.69 28.90
C HIS A 538 -3.99 -2.74 27.75
N LEU A 539 -3.83 -3.66 26.79
CA LEU A 539 -4.76 -3.82 25.67
C LEU A 539 -5.98 -4.66 26.11
N LYS A 540 -7.09 -4.43 25.41
CA LYS A 540 -8.33 -5.19 25.62
C LYS A 540 -9.03 -5.38 24.28
N MET A 541 -9.31 -6.63 23.92
CA MET A 541 -10.13 -6.97 22.77
C MET A 541 -11.63 -6.81 23.06
N SER A 542 -12.01 -6.84 24.33
CA SER A 542 -13.40 -6.58 24.77
C SER A 542 -13.91 -5.23 24.29
N ASN A 543 -14.99 -5.22 23.52
CA ASN A 543 -15.53 -4.06 22.82
C ASN A 543 -14.46 -3.30 21.98
N TYR A 544 -13.53 -4.00 21.35
CA TYR A 544 -12.55 -3.40 20.47
C TYR A 544 -13.23 -2.92 19.19
N HIS A 545 -12.98 -1.68 18.78
CA HIS A 545 -13.50 -1.10 17.55
C HIS A 545 -12.44 -1.22 16.45
N LEU A 546 -12.35 -2.39 15.82
CA LEU A 546 -11.38 -2.65 14.76
C LEU A 546 -11.76 -1.87 13.49
N MET A 547 -10.89 -0.98 13.06
CA MET A 547 -11.07 -0.34 11.76
C MET A 547 -10.81 -1.36 10.65
N VAL A 548 -11.83 -1.63 9.83
CA VAL A 548 -11.76 -2.55 8.69
C VAL A 548 -11.29 -1.82 7.44
N ARG A 549 -11.87 -0.64 7.19
CA ARG A 549 -11.49 0.23 6.07
C ARG A 549 -11.84 1.68 6.39
N SER A 550 -11.07 2.58 5.82
CA SER A 550 -11.35 4.01 5.89
C SER A 550 -10.89 4.69 4.61
N GLU A 551 -11.50 5.82 4.30
CA GLU A 551 -11.04 6.67 3.22
C GLU A 551 -11.50 8.11 3.42
N VAL A 552 -10.75 9.05 2.85
CA VAL A 552 -11.07 10.47 2.77
C VAL A 552 -11.40 10.87 1.33
N LEU A 553 -12.27 11.84 1.19
CA LEU A 553 -12.39 12.63 -0.03
C LEU A 553 -12.31 14.10 0.33
N ARG A 554 -11.36 14.84 -0.25
CA ARG A 554 -11.39 16.29 -0.23
C ARG A 554 -12.56 16.77 -1.07
N GLY A 555 -13.59 17.31 -0.44
CA GLY A 555 -14.91 17.50 -1.04
C GLY A 555 -14.95 18.40 -2.27
N ARG A 556 -13.90 19.22 -2.51
CA ARG A 556 -13.77 19.97 -3.78
C ARG A 556 -13.69 19.07 -5.01
N PHE A 557 -13.26 17.83 -4.83
CA PHE A 557 -13.10 16.84 -5.91
C PHE A 557 -14.29 15.88 -6.07
N ARG A 558 -15.41 16.11 -5.36
CA ARG A 558 -16.58 15.23 -5.36
C ARG A 558 -17.16 14.89 -6.75
N ASN A 559 -17.01 15.78 -7.71
CA ASN A 559 -17.50 15.60 -9.07
C ASN A 559 -16.37 15.35 -10.08
N SER A 560 -15.15 15.85 -9.82
CA SER A 560 -14.01 15.68 -10.70
C SER A 560 -12.71 16.01 -9.96
N PHE A 561 -11.72 15.15 -10.06
CA PHE A 561 -10.38 15.43 -9.53
C PHE A 561 -9.66 16.51 -10.37
N ALA A 562 -9.92 16.57 -11.67
CA ALA A 562 -9.31 17.54 -12.57
C ALA A 562 -9.99 18.93 -12.53
N ASN A 563 -11.25 19.01 -12.12
CA ASN A 563 -12.03 20.25 -12.10
C ASN A 563 -12.69 20.41 -10.72
N PRO A 564 -11.92 20.87 -9.71
CA PRO A 564 -12.45 21.08 -8.37
C PRO A 564 -13.45 22.23 -8.31
N GLU A 565 -14.42 22.12 -7.42
CA GLU A 565 -15.45 23.15 -7.24
C GLU A 565 -15.83 23.35 -5.77
N PRO A 566 -16.21 24.60 -5.37
CA PRO A 566 -16.67 24.88 -4.01
C PRO A 566 -18.00 24.20 -3.70
N PHE A 567 -18.29 24.05 -2.41
CA PHE A 567 -19.65 23.83 -1.92
C PHE A 567 -20.43 25.14 -1.94
N VAL A 568 -21.75 25.04 -2.15
CA VAL A 568 -22.67 26.14 -1.86
C VAL A 568 -23.10 26.03 -0.40
N PRO A 569 -22.90 27.06 0.42
CA PRO A 569 -23.21 26.99 1.84
C PRO A 569 -24.67 26.56 2.12
N ASN A 570 -24.82 25.56 2.99
CA ASN A 570 -26.09 24.95 3.42
C ASN A 570 -26.90 24.24 2.31
N GLU A 571 -26.33 24.06 1.12
CA GLU A 571 -26.97 23.29 0.07
C GLU A 571 -26.69 21.79 0.23
N LYS A 572 -27.73 20.96 0.15
CA LYS A 572 -27.60 19.50 0.17
C LYS A 572 -26.90 19.04 -1.10
N THR A 573 -25.77 18.34 -0.94
CA THR A 573 -24.85 17.95 -2.01
C THR A 573 -24.51 16.46 -1.88
N ASP A 574 -24.45 15.75 -3.00
CA ASP A 574 -24.02 14.36 -3.04
C ASP A 574 -22.48 14.29 -3.02
N VAL A 575 -21.95 13.39 -2.19
CA VAL A 575 -20.51 13.07 -2.08
C VAL A 575 -20.36 11.56 -2.07
N THR A 576 -19.70 11.02 -3.09
CA THR A 576 -19.42 9.59 -3.19
C THR A 576 -17.94 9.34 -2.94
N ILE A 577 -17.63 8.48 -1.96
CA ILE A 577 -16.27 8.08 -1.60
C ILE A 577 -16.12 6.60 -1.90
N LYS A 578 -15.19 6.24 -2.79
CA LYS A 578 -14.80 4.85 -3.01
C LYS A 578 -13.76 4.47 -1.97
N LEU A 579 -14.13 3.58 -1.05
CA LEU A 579 -13.20 2.92 -0.17
C LEU A 579 -12.60 1.71 -0.89
N GLN A 580 -11.32 1.46 -0.67
CA GLN A 580 -10.63 0.34 -1.31
C GLN A 580 -11.19 -1.01 -0.85
N ASP A 581 -10.91 -2.06 -1.62
CA ASP A 581 -11.41 -3.41 -1.36
C ASP A 581 -11.07 -3.91 0.04
N VAL A 582 -11.93 -4.77 0.56
CA VAL A 582 -11.74 -5.50 1.81
C VAL A 582 -12.08 -6.96 1.61
N PHE A 583 -11.49 -7.83 2.44
CA PHE A 583 -12.00 -9.18 2.66
C PHE A 583 -12.13 -9.45 4.16
N HIS A 584 -13.31 -9.14 4.70
CA HIS A 584 -13.55 -9.16 6.14
C HIS A 584 -14.93 -9.72 6.47
N THR A 585 -14.98 -10.65 7.41
CA THR A 585 -16.25 -11.16 7.95
C THR A 585 -16.56 -10.50 9.29
N ILE A 586 -17.60 -9.66 9.32
CA ILE A 586 -18.26 -9.25 10.58
C ILE A 586 -18.97 -10.47 11.14
N LYS A 587 -18.48 -11.02 12.24
CA LYS A 587 -19.00 -12.25 12.80
C LYS A 587 -20.32 -12.05 13.54
N LYS A 588 -21.11 -13.11 13.62
CA LYS A 588 -22.23 -13.16 14.55
C LYS A 588 -21.80 -12.77 15.96
N GLY A 589 -22.57 -11.90 16.62
CA GLY A 589 -22.24 -11.36 17.94
C GLY A 589 -21.48 -10.04 17.90
N HIS A 590 -20.90 -9.66 16.77
CA HIS A 590 -20.28 -8.36 16.53
C HIS A 590 -21.34 -7.34 16.07
N LYS A 591 -20.92 -6.08 15.89
CA LYS A 591 -21.71 -5.05 15.22
C LYS A 591 -20.89 -4.40 14.13
N LEU A 592 -21.55 -3.96 13.08
CA LEU A 592 -20.96 -3.10 12.06
C LEU A 592 -21.21 -1.65 12.44
N GLN A 593 -20.16 -0.84 12.47
CA GLN A 593 -20.22 0.58 12.78
C GLN A 593 -19.63 1.40 11.62
N VAL A 594 -20.26 2.52 11.32
CA VAL A 594 -19.77 3.55 10.38
C VAL A 594 -19.52 4.84 11.16
N GLN A 595 -18.34 5.40 10.99
CA GLN A 595 -18.02 6.74 11.49
C GLN A 595 -17.89 7.71 10.32
N VAL A 596 -18.44 8.92 10.47
CA VAL A 596 -18.30 10.02 9.51
C VAL A 596 -17.76 11.25 10.24
N GLN A 597 -16.67 11.82 9.73
CA GLN A 597 -15.97 12.98 10.29
C GLN A 597 -15.41 13.86 9.17
N SER A 598 -14.91 15.05 9.50
CA SER A 598 -14.39 16.01 8.52
C SER A 598 -12.92 16.41 8.72
N THR A 599 -12.24 15.81 9.68
CA THR A 599 -10.80 15.99 9.92
C THR A 599 -10.18 14.66 10.33
N TRP A 600 -8.90 14.44 9.99
CA TRP A 600 -8.17 13.21 10.30
C TRP A 600 -6.69 13.54 10.51
N PHE A 601 -6.44 14.30 11.56
CA PHE A 601 -5.20 15.04 11.73
C PHE A 601 -4.20 14.33 12.68
N PRO A 602 -2.90 14.45 12.46
CA PRO A 602 -2.21 14.96 11.27
C PRO A 602 -1.86 13.89 10.22
N LEU A 603 -2.73 12.89 10.01
CA LEU A 603 -2.56 11.97 8.88
C LEU A 603 -2.64 12.76 7.57
N ILE A 604 -3.72 13.55 7.43
CA ILE A 604 -3.90 14.49 6.33
C ILE A 604 -3.82 15.94 6.83
N ASP A 605 -3.56 16.86 5.91
CA ASP A 605 -3.56 18.29 6.15
C ASP A 605 -4.96 18.81 6.54
N LEU A 606 -5.01 19.95 7.22
CA LEU A 606 -6.27 20.59 7.57
C LEU A 606 -6.89 21.29 6.36
N ASN A 607 -8.15 20.96 6.08
CA ASN A 607 -8.96 21.73 5.15
C ASN A 607 -9.30 23.09 5.77
N PRO A 608 -9.08 24.23 5.10
CA PRO A 608 -9.45 25.55 5.62
C PRO A 608 -10.96 25.72 5.80
N GLN A 609 -11.79 24.85 5.21
CA GLN A 609 -13.25 24.89 5.20
C GLN A 609 -13.81 26.13 4.49
N THR A 610 -12.91 26.86 3.86
CA THR A 610 -13.15 27.92 2.87
C THR A 610 -12.46 27.48 1.58
N TYR A 611 -13.16 27.57 0.46
CA TYR A 611 -12.56 27.22 -0.82
C TYR A 611 -11.43 28.18 -1.16
N VAL A 612 -10.28 27.62 -1.46
CA VAL A 612 -9.09 28.31 -1.99
C VAL A 612 -8.64 27.60 -3.25
N ASP A 613 -8.09 28.32 -4.22
CA ASP A 613 -7.65 27.71 -5.47
C ASP A 613 -6.49 26.72 -5.24
N ASN A 614 -5.55 27.10 -4.40
CA ASN A 614 -4.41 26.29 -4.02
C ASN A 614 -4.32 26.12 -2.50
N ILE A 615 -4.36 24.88 -2.01
CA ILE A 615 -4.29 24.56 -0.58
C ILE A 615 -2.93 24.93 0.04
N PHE A 616 -1.85 24.86 -0.75
CA PHE A 616 -0.50 25.21 -0.30
C PHE A 616 -0.28 26.73 -0.17
N GLU A 617 -1.20 27.54 -0.70
CA GLU A 617 -1.18 29.01 -0.61
C GLU A 617 -2.22 29.54 0.38
N ALA A 618 -2.97 28.65 1.05
CA ALA A 618 -3.98 29.06 2.02
C ALA A 618 -3.38 29.92 3.15
N GLU A 619 -4.09 30.98 3.53
CA GLU A 619 -3.72 31.87 4.63
C GLU A 619 -4.42 31.44 5.92
N GLU A 620 -3.85 31.78 7.08
CA GLU A 620 -4.48 31.52 8.39
C GLU A 620 -5.92 32.06 8.47
N SER A 621 -6.18 33.17 7.78
CA SER A 621 -7.52 33.79 7.70
C SER A 621 -8.56 32.96 6.93
N ASP A 622 -8.15 31.99 6.12
CA ASP A 622 -9.05 31.11 5.35
C ASP A 622 -9.59 29.97 6.20
N PHE A 623 -8.87 29.61 7.25
CA PHE A 623 -9.25 28.52 8.15
C PHE A 623 -10.41 28.95 9.08
N LYS A 624 -11.57 28.29 8.92
CA LYS A 624 -12.82 28.62 9.64
C LYS A 624 -13.41 27.37 10.28
N THR A 625 -13.92 27.52 11.48
CA THR A 625 -14.81 26.53 12.10
C THR A 625 -16.15 26.54 11.35
N GLN A 626 -16.64 25.38 10.93
CA GLN A 626 -17.89 25.23 10.20
C GLN A 626 -18.80 24.20 10.86
N THR A 627 -20.09 24.28 10.53
CA THR A 627 -21.06 23.24 10.86
C THR A 627 -21.28 22.38 9.62
N HIS A 628 -21.14 21.07 9.78
CA HIS A 628 -21.45 20.10 8.76
C HIS A 628 -22.73 19.35 9.07
N THR A 629 -23.44 18.98 8.02
CA THR A 629 -24.68 18.20 8.10
C THR A 629 -24.50 16.93 7.28
N VAL A 630 -24.89 15.79 7.82
CA VAL A 630 -25.09 14.54 7.10
C VAL A 630 -26.60 14.23 7.14
N PHE A 631 -27.18 13.97 5.97
CA PHE A 631 -28.58 13.60 5.86
C PHE A 631 -28.71 12.07 5.94
N THR A 632 -29.73 11.60 6.66
CA THR A 632 -29.91 10.16 6.93
C THR A 632 -30.43 9.35 5.71
N ASP A 633 -30.65 9.99 4.56
CA ASP A 633 -30.78 9.31 3.28
C ASP A 633 -29.44 9.05 2.58
N SER A 634 -28.32 9.20 3.31
CA SER A 634 -27.01 8.67 2.93
C SER A 634 -26.95 7.17 3.13
N SER A 635 -26.16 6.48 2.31
CA SER A 635 -25.94 5.04 2.44
C SER A 635 -24.47 4.65 2.23
N ILE A 636 -24.16 3.48 2.74
CA ILE A 636 -22.90 2.78 2.45
C ILE A 636 -23.25 1.53 1.66
N GLU A 637 -22.78 1.44 0.42
CA GLU A 637 -22.93 0.25 -0.41
C GLU A 637 -21.76 -0.70 -0.15
N PHE A 638 -22.08 -1.88 0.33
CA PHE A 638 -21.12 -2.95 0.59
C PHE A 638 -21.16 -4.02 -0.50
N SER A 639 -19.98 -4.53 -0.86
CA SER A 639 -19.82 -5.76 -1.62
C SER A 639 -19.93 -6.94 -0.66
N VAL A 640 -21.06 -7.65 -0.66
CA VAL A 640 -21.37 -8.75 0.27
C VAL A 640 -21.27 -10.09 -0.45
N LEU A 641 -20.50 -11.03 0.08
CA LEU A 641 -20.40 -12.41 -0.41
C LEU A 641 -21.52 -13.24 0.24
N GLU A 642 -22.43 -13.79 -0.59
CA GLU A 642 -23.55 -14.65 -0.17
C GLU A 642 -23.21 -16.15 -0.23
#